data_176317fc4401af00d7ec004b25b333b2
#
_entry.id   176317fc4401af00d7ec004b25b333b2
#
_cell.length_a   1.000
_cell.length_b   1.000
_cell.length_c   1.000
_cell.angle_alpha   90.00
_cell.angle_beta   90.00
_cell.angle_gamma   90.00
#
_symmetry.space_group_name_H-M   'P 1'
#
loop_
_entity.id
_entity.type
_entity.pdbx_description
1 polymer ?
#
loop_
_entity_poly.entity_id
_entity_poly.type
_entity_poly.pdbx_seq_one_letter_code
_entity_poly.pdbx_strand_id
1 'polypeptide(L)'
;MQIPITNDPVECPQFQELLCNSFGRNIDSFRSALSHGADVNKRESGDKYSIFEKACATPNCDDYIKACLDHEASVTIINPTQKTFPIHLVALCCSDENMRALLTSPDVVVDQKYQDRTALYLLFENINEDNHQKAFECIKLLLVAGANINAVQKDNVSPVQLLLEKVANGQVPSGENEWPKDVLQYCLKESAVNLCLNDGKAQTLIKQCFPTLAKEYGMDMAYPKGYGMSTVTVEGLKDILSSGTMDEFNQIFEEFKNCSRTLNDEELKDMLDIAVVSDKLKAAECLVSPRLDAINETIPENLLEILLPGLLEKCCNRGFYSVLEWLLKIIPQTARDFINKEPLLCILIKRMYAKVYLKNRSFSDCFYLLLQDHRIEIDKPDEASHRTALHYAVMYKMQPVQLALLGKGAQLGLRDILRNFCEIDPILLEKHFDTRLSKTIVCDSSEQNQRDEEFDVTIDLSDFTKSTSATSEINCQSEIYPILQLAQHPANKRLLQHPLISIILQLKLEYLWQANLVYFVYHCIHWICLTWFMVYCNDILGLGRMIDTSIMIFVAVYTIGRMVMSCAIDKEHFLQRCENWLQIMLIIVLICAIVVKESFAVHEEIYRSCCATAVMLLSVEFTVVLGKVSFLGISTNLIMLKTISINFCKSLISFPSILIAWALVFHILFKHRHHTDPATLVTKTMVMMTGEFDATNIPFAESVFKNVLFLMFVIFVALVLNNFINGLAVDDTITMRAESEYISLKQKIFLIHRLETILNLRRTWANYISSTLNWPWLSQENTTINLPPSIKILQNSPNTNAQYGDILKRSQEILNSYAEPYYVNAETTNNLNDSAAR
;
A
#
# COMPACT_ATOMS: atom_id res chain seq x y z
N MET A 1 6.12 -37.41 23.81
CA MET A 1 7.26 -37.36 22.93
C MET A 1 7.10 -36.09 22.13
N GLN A 2 7.68 -34.98 22.58
CA GLN A 2 7.70 -33.69 21.92
C GLN A 2 8.85 -33.71 20.93
N ILE A 3 8.54 -33.54 19.65
CA ILE A 3 9.52 -33.32 18.57
C ILE A 3 9.79 -31.83 18.56
N PRO A 4 11.03 -31.34 18.70
CA PRO A 4 11.34 -29.92 18.53
C PRO A 4 11.27 -29.59 17.05
N ILE A 5 10.43 -28.61 16.70
CA ILE A 5 10.39 -27.99 15.38
C ILE A 5 11.57 -27.03 15.32
N THR A 6 12.68 -27.47 14.73
CA THR A 6 13.76 -26.59 14.32
C THR A 6 13.35 -26.00 12.98
N ASN A 7 13.06 -24.70 12.98
CA ASN A 7 12.86 -23.88 11.77
C ASN A 7 14.22 -23.49 11.16
N ASP A 8 15.00 -24.45 10.73
CA ASP A 8 16.09 -24.19 9.79
C ASP A 8 15.55 -24.42 8.38
N PRO A 9 15.74 -23.48 7.43
CA PRO A 9 15.36 -23.69 6.04
C PRO A 9 16.13 -24.89 5.52
N VAL A 10 15.42 -25.89 5.04
CA VAL A 10 16.02 -27.07 4.40
C VAL A 10 16.74 -26.59 3.14
N GLU A 11 18.06 -26.46 3.23
CA GLU A 11 18.90 -26.15 2.08
C GLU A 11 18.74 -27.28 1.04
N CYS A 12 18.11 -26.98 -0.09
CA CYS A 12 18.08 -27.87 -1.25
C CYS A 12 19.29 -27.54 -2.15
N PRO A 13 20.34 -28.37 -2.18
CA PRO A 13 21.55 -28.11 -2.98
C PRO A 13 21.27 -27.88 -4.46
N GLN A 14 20.19 -28.47 -4.99
CA GLN A 14 19.77 -28.36 -6.39
C GLN A 14 19.33 -26.91 -6.76
N PHE A 15 18.67 -26.20 -5.85
CA PHE A 15 18.24 -24.82 -6.12
C PHE A 15 19.40 -23.82 -5.99
N GLN A 16 20.38 -24.12 -5.14
CA GLN A 16 21.61 -23.33 -5.05
C GLN A 16 22.45 -23.46 -6.33
N GLU A 17 22.60 -24.66 -6.85
CA GLU A 17 23.26 -24.88 -8.13
C GLU A 17 22.52 -24.23 -9.30
N LEU A 18 21.18 -24.30 -9.31
CA LEU A 18 20.34 -23.62 -10.30
C LEU A 18 20.50 -22.11 -10.23
N LEU A 19 20.57 -21.52 -9.02
CA LEU A 19 20.82 -20.09 -8.81
C LEU A 19 22.13 -19.66 -9.45
N CYS A 20 23.22 -20.38 -9.19
CA CYS A 20 24.52 -20.08 -9.74
C CYS A 20 24.58 -20.24 -11.27
N ASN A 21 23.95 -21.29 -11.81
CA ASN A 21 23.94 -21.57 -13.24
C ASN A 21 23.02 -20.62 -14.05
N SER A 22 22.00 -20.05 -13.44
CA SER A 22 21.07 -19.11 -14.09
C SER A 22 21.56 -17.67 -14.09
N PHE A 23 22.53 -17.33 -13.23
CA PHE A 23 23.09 -15.98 -13.16
C PHE A 23 23.72 -15.56 -14.50
N GLY A 24 23.32 -14.38 -14.99
CA GLY A 24 23.76 -13.81 -16.28
C GLY A 24 23.19 -14.51 -17.52
N ARG A 25 22.32 -15.52 -17.38
CA ARG A 25 21.73 -16.28 -18.49
C ARG A 25 20.21 -16.18 -18.56
N ASN A 26 19.53 -16.40 -17.45
CA ASN A 26 18.06 -16.42 -17.40
C ASN A 26 17.55 -15.90 -16.05
N ILE A 27 16.96 -14.73 -16.04
CA ILE A 27 16.42 -14.08 -14.83
C ILE A 27 15.22 -14.83 -14.25
N ASP A 28 14.36 -15.45 -15.08
CA ASP A 28 13.18 -16.15 -14.59
C ASP A 28 13.58 -17.44 -13.85
N SER A 29 14.57 -18.17 -14.37
CA SER A 29 15.13 -19.33 -13.68
C SER A 29 15.84 -18.94 -12.39
N PHE A 30 16.48 -17.77 -12.38
CA PHE A 30 17.14 -17.20 -11.21
C PHE A 30 16.11 -16.87 -10.12
N ARG A 31 15.02 -16.15 -10.45
CA ARG A 31 13.91 -15.85 -9.53
C ARG A 31 13.23 -17.13 -9.03
N SER A 32 13.06 -18.11 -9.90
CA SER A 32 12.51 -19.42 -9.51
C SER A 32 13.38 -20.13 -8.49
N ALA A 33 14.70 -20.12 -8.65
CA ALA A 33 15.63 -20.72 -7.67
C ALA A 33 15.52 -20.01 -6.30
N LEU A 34 15.41 -18.68 -6.28
CA LEU A 34 15.26 -17.89 -5.07
C LEU A 34 13.92 -18.19 -4.37
N SER A 35 12.82 -18.28 -5.11
CA SER A 35 11.49 -18.59 -4.55
C SER A 35 11.41 -19.99 -3.93
N HIS A 36 12.32 -20.91 -4.31
CA HIS A 36 12.45 -22.25 -3.74
C HIS A 36 13.48 -22.35 -2.60
N GLY A 37 13.97 -21.20 -2.10
CA GLY A 37 14.79 -21.11 -0.89
C GLY A 37 16.30 -21.21 -1.13
N ALA A 38 16.79 -20.90 -2.33
CA ALA A 38 18.25 -20.74 -2.55
C ALA A 38 18.75 -19.48 -1.82
N ASP A 39 19.88 -19.58 -1.13
CA ASP A 39 20.49 -18.51 -0.33
C ASP A 39 21.36 -17.59 -1.19
N VAL A 40 20.98 -16.32 -1.28
CA VAL A 40 21.70 -15.26 -2.03
C VAL A 40 23.02 -14.86 -1.39
N ASN A 41 23.17 -15.08 -0.08
CA ASN A 41 24.34 -14.70 0.70
C ASN A 41 25.38 -15.82 0.79
N LYS A 42 25.01 -17.03 0.39
CA LYS A 42 25.88 -18.20 0.45
C LYS A 42 27.04 -18.09 -0.56
N ARG A 43 28.23 -18.42 -0.10
CA ARG A 43 29.43 -18.53 -0.94
C ARG A 43 29.77 -19.98 -1.18
N GLU A 44 30.01 -20.33 -2.42
CA GLU A 44 30.48 -21.65 -2.75
C GLU A 44 31.98 -21.81 -2.39
N SER A 45 32.40 -23.03 -2.08
CA SER A 45 33.76 -23.33 -1.73
C SER A 45 34.72 -23.04 -2.91
N GLY A 46 35.49 -21.97 -2.77
CA GLY A 46 36.43 -21.47 -3.81
C GLY A 46 36.03 -20.14 -4.44
N ASP A 47 34.80 -19.68 -4.26
CA ASP A 47 34.32 -18.38 -4.77
C ASP A 47 34.68 -17.21 -3.87
N LYS A 48 35.16 -16.12 -4.50
CA LYS A 48 35.50 -14.88 -3.80
C LYS A 48 34.25 -14.11 -3.38
N TYR A 49 33.13 -14.27 -4.10
CA TYR A 49 31.89 -13.50 -3.96
C TYR A 49 30.69 -14.42 -3.79
N SER A 50 29.70 -14.01 -2.99
CA SER A 50 28.37 -14.58 -3.03
C SER A 50 27.69 -14.23 -4.37
N ILE A 51 26.55 -14.86 -4.67
CA ILE A 51 25.84 -14.57 -5.93
C ILE A 51 25.37 -13.12 -5.99
N PHE A 52 24.94 -12.56 -4.86
CA PHE A 52 24.58 -11.14 -4.73
C PHE A 52 25.80 -10.23 -4.96
N GLU A 53 26.94 -10.54 -4.36
CA GLU A 53 28.17 -9.77 -4.58
C GLU A 53 28.65 -9.86 -6.02
N LYS A 54 28.49 -11.03 -6.70
CA LYS A 54 28.76 -11.17 -8.13
C LYS A 54 27.85 -10.27 -8.97
N ALA A 55 26.55 -10.19 -8.63
CA ALA A 55 25.63 -9.29 -9.31
C ALA A 55 26.04 -7.82 -9.12
N CYS A 56 26.47 -7.44 -7.93
CA CYS A 56 26.98 -6.08 -7.65
C CYS A 56 28.27 -5.76 -8.42
N ALA A 57 29.15 -6.74 -8.62
CA ALA A 57 30.42 -6.57 -9.31
C ALA A 57 30.33 -6.66 -10.84
N THR A 58 29.22 -7.11 -11.40
CA THR A 58 29.00 -7.30 -12.85
C THR A 58 28.11 -6.18 -13.39
N PRO A 59 28.51 -5.43 -14.42
CA PRO A 59 27.70 -4.35 -14.99
C PRO A 59 26.37 -4.87 -15.56
N ASN A 60 25.33 -4.02 -15.56
CA ASN A 60 23.99 -4.28 -16.12
C ASN A 60 23.30 -5.52 -15.52
N CYS A 61 23.43 -5.70 -14.21
CA CYS A 61 22.83 -6.79 -13.44
C CYS A 61 21.76 -6.28 -12.43
N ASP A 62 21.16 -5.14 -12.70
CA ASP A 62 20.18 -4.49 -11.81
C ASP A 62 18.97 -5.36 -11.50
N ASP A 63 18.44 -6.14 -12.46
CA ASP A 63 17.33 -7.05 -12.24
C ASP A 63 17.71 -8.24 -11.34
N TYR A 64 18.96 -8.70 -11.40
CA TYR A 64 19.48 -9.71 -10.49
C TYR A 64 19.68 -9.15 -9.07
N ILE A 65 20.18 -7.91 -8.97
CA ILE A 65 20.32 -7.21 -7.69
C ILE A 65 18.95 -7.03 -7.03
N LYS A 66 17.93 -6.55 -7.77
CA LYS A 66 16.55 -6.42 -7.27
C LYS A 66 16.00 -7.76 -6.78
N ALA A 67 16.16 -8.81 -7.59
CA ALA A 67 15.72 -10.15 -7.21
C ALA A 67 16.41 -10.67 -5.94
N CYS A 68 17.69 -10.39 -5.77
CA CYS A 68 18.42 -10.75 -4.55
C CYS A 68 17.94 -9.95 -3.33
N LEU A 69 17.69 -8.65 -3.51
CA LEU A 69 17.17 -7.78 -2.42
C LEU A 69 15.77 -8.19 -1.96
N ASP A 70 14.91 -8.61 -2.89
CA ASP A 70 13.57 -9.15 -2.58
C ASP A 70 13.63 -10.45 -1.76
N HIS A 71 14.79 -11.15 -1.76
CA HIS A 71 15.05 -12.40 -1.04
C HIS A 71 16.15 -12.26 0.03
N GLU A 72 16.11 -11.16 0.80
CA GLU A 72 16.93 -10.92 2.00
C GLU A 72 18.45 -10.93 1.75
N ALA A 73 18.90 -10.41 0.59
CA ALA A 73 20.33 -10.21 0.34
C ALA A 73 20.91 -9.20 1.34
N SER A 74 22.00 -9.55 2.00
CA SER A 74 22.62 -8.70 2.99
C SER A 74 23.54 -7.66 2.35
N VAL A 75 23.15 -6.38 2.45
CA VAL A 75 23.93 -5.24 1.94
C VAL A 75 24.97 -4.72 2.93
N THR A 76 24.89 -5.13 4.19
CA THR A 76 25.73 -4.63 5.31
C THR A 76 26.84 -5.60 5.70
N ILE A 77 26.82 -6.83 5.23
CA ILE A 77 27.83 -7.83 5.57
C ILE A 77 29.10 -7.58 4.75
N ILE A 78 30.20 -7.48 5.49
CA ILE A 78 31.55 -7.35 4.88
C ILE A 78 31.96 -8.67 4.22
N ASN A 79 32.47 -8.61 3.00
CA ASN A 79 33.09 -9.77 2.38
C ASN A 79 34.35 -10.17 3.16
N PRO A 80 34.44 -11.37 3.77
CA PRO A 80 35.55 -11.75 4.63
C PRO A 80 36.88 -11.86 3.87
N THR A 81 36.84 -12.17 2.57
CA THR A 81 38.04 -12.33 1.75
C THR A 81 38.52 -11.00 1.19
N GLN A 82 37.62 -10.21 0.64
CA GLN A 82 37.93 -8.93 -0.01
C GLN A 82 37.79 -7.73 0.92
N LYS A 83 37.13 -7.91 2.07
CA LYS A 83 36.78 -6.86 3.06
C LYS A 83 36.01 -5.69 2.46
N THR A 84 35.25 -5.93 1.37
CA THR A 84 34.43 -4.95 0.66
C THR A 84 32.95 -5.11 1.00
N PHE A 85 32.17 -4.05 0.84
CA PHE A 85 30.71 -4.07 0.94
C PHE A 85 30.11 -4.04 -0.48
N PRO A 86 28.87 -4.48 -0.71
CA PRO A 86 28.22 -4.46 -2.01
C PRO A 86 28.27 -3.11 -2.73
N ILE A 87 28.11 -1.99 -2.01
CA ILE A 87 28.16 -0.63 -2.58
C ILE A 87 29.53 -0.29 -3.20
N HIS A 88 30.63 -0.80 -2.63
CA HIS A 88 31.97 -0.61 -3.20
C HIS A 88 32.16 -1.42 -4.48
N LEU A 89 31.55 -2.62 -4.55
CA LEU A 89 31.62 -3.44 -5.76
C LEU A 89 30.87 -2.76 -6.91
N VAL A 90 29.70 -2.19 -6.65
CA VAL A 90 28.95 -1.42 -7.64
C VAL A 90 29.70 -0.16 -8.06
N ALA A 91 30.36 0.55 -7.14
CA ALA A 91 31.19 1.70 -7.46
C ALA A 91 32.38 1.33 -8.33
N LEU A 92 33.01 0.18 -8.09
CA LEU A 92 34.13 -0.34 -8.88
C LEU A 92 33.72 -0.76 -10.30
N CYS A 93 32.54 -1.30 -10.50
CA CYS A 93 32.04 -1.69 -11.83
C CYS A 93 31.43 -0.52 -12.61
N CYS A 94 31.23 0.65 -11.99
CA CYS A 94 30.70 1.88 -12.60
C CYS A 94 29.37 1.64 -13.35
N SER A 95 28.44 0.86 -12.81
CA SER A 95 27.12 0.63 -13.42
C SER A 95 26.07 1.47 -12.67
N ASP A 96 25.50 2.42 -13.38
CA ASP A 96 24.45 3.27 -12.83
C ASP A 96 23.13 2.53 -12.60
N GLU A 97 22.78 1.54 -13.43
CA GLU A 97 21.63 0.67 -13.24
C GLU A 97 21.78 -0.14 -11.95
N ASN A 98 22.95 -0.76 -11.74
CA ASN A 98 23.25 -1.51 -10.52
C ASN A 98 23.23 -0.60 -9.27
N MET A 99 23.80 0.60 -9.39
CA MET A 99 23.80 1.59 -8.31
C MET A 99 22.37 1.99 -7.96
N ARG A 100 21.55 2.27 -8.95
CA ARG A 100 20.13 2.61 -8.77
C ARG A 100 19.37 1.46 -8.11
N ALA A 101 19.58 0.22 -8.55
CA ALA A 101 18.97 -0.97 -7.96
C ALA A 101 19.42 -1.19 -6.51
N LEU A 102 20.71 -1.05 -6.22
CA LEU A 102 21.23 -1.24 -4.87
C LEU A 102 20.72 -0.18 -3.88
N LEU A 103 20.64 1.09 -4.31
CA LEU A 103 20.15 2.20 -3.50
C LEU A 103 18.63 2.14 -3.24
N THR A 104 17.88 1.20 -3.83
CA THR A 104 16.49 0.91 -3.42
C THR A 104 16.43 0.20 -2.09
N SER A 105 17.49 -0.51 -1.70
CA SER A 105 17.57 -1.17 -0.41
C SER A 105 17.85 -0.15 0.70
N PRO A 106 17.08 -0.19 1.76
CA PRO A 106 17.17 0.72 2.89
C PRO A 106 18.39 0.50 3.78
N ASP A 107 18.91 -0.70 3.78
CA ASP A 107 20.01 -1.09 4.65
C ASP A 107 21.40 -0.68 4.09
N VAL A 108 21.43 -0.02 2.92
CA VAL A 108 22.67 0.45 2.31
C VAL A 108 23.20 1.67 3.05
N VAL A 109 24.36 1.53 3.66
CA VAL A 109 25.10 2.65 4.27
C VAL A 109 25.97 3.30 3.20
N VAL A 110 25.55 4.47 2.69
CA VAL A 110 26.17 5.14 1.53
C VAL A 110 27.64 5.52 1.77
N ASP A 111 27.97 6.01 2.98
CA ASP A 111 29.32 6.41 3.38
C ASP A 111 30.11 5.32 4.11
N GLN A 112 29.71 4.04 3.92
CA GLN A 112 30.47 2.92 4.46
C GLN A 112 31.92 2.96 3.95
N LYS A 113 32.88 2.79 4.83
CA LYS A 113 34.31 2.84 4.46
C LYS A 113 34.88 1.45 4.24
N TYR A 114 35.63 1.33 3.17
CA TYR A 114 36.50 0.19 2.84
C TYR A 114 37.93 0.69 2.68
N GLN A 115 38.87 0.23 3.50
CA GLN A 115 40.25 0.73 3.52
C GLN A 115 40.33 2.27 3.58
N ASP A 116 39.51 2.90 4.45
CA ASP A 116 39.32 4.32 4.61
C ASP A 116 38.73 5.06 3.39
N ARG A 117 38.23 4.34 2.35
CA ARG A 117 37.62 4.89 1.14
C ARG A 117 36.10 4.64 1.16
N THR A 118 35.31 5.64 0.77
CA THR A 118 33.88 5.51 0.52
C THR A 118 33.64 5.07 -0.93
N ALA A 119 32.40 4.60 -1.23
CA ALA A 119 32.01 4.27 -2.61
C ALA A 119 32.16 5.48 -3.55
N LEU A 120 31.81 6.68 -3.06
CA LEU A 120 32.01 7.93 -3.80
C LEU A 120 33.49 8.20 -4.10
N TYR A 121 34.37 8.01 -3.11
CA TYR A 121 35.81 8.17 -3.31
C TYR A 121 36.34 7.20 -4.38
N LEU A 122 35.91 5.93 -4.36
CA LEU A 122 36.29 4.93 -5.34
C LEU A 122 35.86 5.28 -6.77
N LEU A 123 34.68 5.90 -6.94
CA LEU A 123 34.25 6.39 -8.26
C LEU A 123 35.20 7.48 -8.78
N PHE A 124 35.54 8.46 -7.96
CA PHE A 124 36.52 9.51 -8.34
C PHE A 124 37.92 8.96 -8.58
N GLU A 125 38.29 7.90 -7.86
CA GLU A 125 39.59 7.23 -8.08
C GLU A 125 39.63 6.46 -9.40
N ASN A 126 38.50 5.85 -9.84
CA ASN A 126 38.48 5.00 -11.02
C ASN A 126 37.90 5.68 -12.28
N ILE A 127 37.43 6.92 -12.18
CA ILE A 127 36.89 7.65 -13.34
C ILE A 127 37.98 7.92 -14.38
N ASN A 128 37.69 7.62 -15.63
CA ASN A 128 38.56 7.80 -16.78
C ASN A 128 37.77 8.12 -18.05
N GLU A 129 38.43 8.26 -19.21
CA GLU A 129 37.80 8.59 -20.49
C GLU A 129 36.78 7.54 -20.94
N ASP A 130 36.97 6.27 -20.63
CA ASP A 130 36.12 5.18 -21.11
C ASP A 130 34.80 5.05 -20.29
N ASN A 131 34.85 5.40 -19.00
CA ASN A 131 33.75 5.18 -18.07
C ASN A 131 33.10 6.45 -17.50
N HIS A 132 33.59 7.67 -17.90
CA HIS A 132 33.18 8.93 -17.27
C HIS A 132 31.67 9.17 -17.25
N GLN A 133 30.94 8.81 -18.28
CA GLN A 133 29.48 9.00 -18.32
C GLN A 133 28.73 8.18 -17.25
N LYS A 134 29.06 6.89 -17.19
CA LYS A 134 28.44 6.00 -16.19
C LYS A 134 28.90 6.32 -14.77
N ALA A 135 30.18 6.61 -14.60
CA ALA A 135 30.73 7.04 -13.32
C ALA A 135 30.06 8.35 -12.85
N PHE A 136 29.80 9.30 -13.75
CA PHE A 136 29.10 10.55 -13.43
C PHE A 136 27.66 10.30 -13.00
N GLU A 137 26.91 9.40 -13.66
CA GLU A 137 25.57 9.03 -13.21
C GLU A 137 25.62 8.33 -11.83
N CYS A 138 26.57 7.44 -11.57
CA CYS A 138 26.77 6.86 -10.24
C CYS A 138 27.08 7.92 -9.17
N ILE A 139 27.93 8.91 -9.49
CA ILE A 139 28.25 10.05 -8.59
C ILE A 139 26.97 10.83 -8.25
N LYS A 140 26.15 11.17 -9.25
CA LYS A 140 24.86 11.84 -9.03
C LYS A 140 23.96 11.05 -8.10
N LEU A 141 23.80 9.72 -8.35
CA LEU A 141 22.98 8.85 -7.55
C LEU A 141 23.45 8.79 -6.08
N LEU A 142 24.76 8.68 -5.86
CA LEU A 142 25.33 8.66 -4.50
C LEU A 142 25.16 10.01 -3.80
N LEU A 143 25.35 11.14 -4.48
CA LEU A 143 25.15 12.46 -3.91
C LEU A 143 23.69 12.72 -3.55
N VAL A 144 22.75 12.29 -4.40
CA VAL A 144 21.31 12.33 -4.12
C VAL A 144 20.95 11.42 -2.92
N ALA A 145 21.62 10.28 -2.80
CA ALA A 145 21.47 9.36 -1.67
C ALA A 145 22.14 9.88 -0.38
N GLY A 146 22.82 11.03 -0.42
CA GLY A 146 23.42 11.69 0.72
C GLY A 146 24.89 11.36 1.01
N ALA A 147 25.63 10.86 0.02
CA ALA A 147 27.07 10.61 0.16
C ALA A 147 27.84 11.88 0.52
N ASN A 148 28.79 11.76 1.44
CA ASN A 148 29.61 12.88 1.87
C ASN A 148 30.75 13.14 0.87
N ILE A 149 30.59 14.20 0.07
CA ILE A 149 31.58 14.64 -0.93
C ILE A 149 32.92 15.07 -0.29
N ASN A 150 32.92 15.40 0.98
CA ASN A 150 34.08 15.83 1.75
C ASN A 150 34.74 14.71 2.58
N ALA A 151 34.34 13.46 2.35
CA ALA A 151 34.92 12.30 3.03
C ALA A 151 36.38 12.14 2.63
N VAL A 152 37.30 12.41 3.55
CA VAL A 152 38.75 12.33 3.31
C VAL A 152 39.32 10.97 3.67
N GLN A 153 40.38 10.58 2.96
CA GLN A 153 41.25 9.45 3.24
C GLN A 153 42.35 9.84 4.25
N LYS A 154 43.21 8.89 4.60
CA LYS A 154 44.34 9.12 5.55
C LYS A 154 45.24 10.32 5.21
N ASP A 155 45.39 10.60 3.91
CA ASP A 155 46.21 11.70 3.41
C ASP A 155 45.44 13.02 3.29
N ASN A 156 44.25 13.11 3.91
CA ASN A 156 43.37 14.28 3.90
C ASN A 156 42.91 14.74 2.51
N VAL A 157 42.92 13.85 1.52
CA VAL A 157 42.50 14.09 0.13
C VAL A 157 41.03 13.83 -0.01
N SER A 158 40.26 14.81 -0.51
CA SER A 158 38.82 14.65 -0.80
C SER A 158 38.59 14.06 -2.20
N PRO A 159 37.41 13.46 -2.49
CA PRO A 159 37.08 12.97 -3.83
C PRO A 159 37.26 14.03 -4.92
N VAL A 160 36.82 15.26 -4.68
CA VAL A 160 36.93 16.37 -5.63
C VAL A 160 38.43 16.74 -5.87
N GLN A 161 39.24 16.80 -4.80
CA GLN A 161 40.66 17.04 -4.93
C GLN A 161 41.36 15.96 -5.76
N LEU A 162 40.97 14.69 -5.58
CA LEU A 162 41.52 13.57 -6.33
C LEU A 162 41.29 13.73 -7.85
N LEU A 163 40.07 14.12 -8.26
CA LEU A 163 39.77 14.41 -9.65
C LEU A 163 40.64 15.54 -10.22
N LEU A 164 40.74 16.62 -9.46
CA LEU A 164 41.57 17.78 -9.84
C LEU A 164 43.05 17.42 -9.97
N GLU A 165 43.59 16.58 -9.09
CA GLU A 165 44.95 16.06 -9.18
C GLU A 165 45.16 15.19 -10.44
N LYS A 166 44.17 14.38 -10.84
CA LYS A 166 44.20 13.62 -12.08
C LYS A 166 44.23 14.51 -13.31
N VAL A 167 43.43 15.60 -13.31
CA VAL A 167 43.45 16.61 -14.38
C VAL A 167 44.82 17.31 -14.42
N ALA A 168 45.32 17.76 -13.29
CA ALA A 168 46.63 18.43 -13.21
C ALA A 168 47.79 17.54 -13.64
N ASN A 169 47.71 16.23 -13.39
CA ASN A 169 48.75 15.26 -13.76
C ASN A 169 48.60 14.75 -15.20
N GLY A 170 47.60 15.23 -15.98
CA GLY A 170 47.36 14.83 -17.38
C GLY A 170 46.81 13.40 -17.52
N GLN A 171 46.26 12.83 -16.45
CA GLN A 171 45.62 11.50 -16.47
C GLN A 171 44.21 11.52 -17.06
N VAL A 172 43.59 12.68 -17.05
CA VAL A 172 42.27 12.97 -17.62
C VAL A 172 42.32 14.32 -18.35
N PRO A 173 41.44 14.57 -19.32
CA PRO A 173 41.47 15.80 -20.11
C PRO A 173 41.31 17.05 -19.25
N SER A 174 41.99 18.14 -19.62
CA SER A 174 42.03 19.42 -18.90
C SER A 174 41.30 20.55 -19.63
N GLY A 175 40.51 20.22 -20.67
CA GLY A 175 39.80 21.21 -21.48
C GLY A 175 38.57 21.82 -20.79
N GLU A 176 38.29 23.11 -21.03
CA GLU A 176 37.11 23.80 -20.50
C GLU A 176 35.78 23.31 -21.03
N ASN A 177 35.77 22.53 -22.10
CA ASN A 177 34.60 21.91 -22.69
C ASN A 177 34.57 20.37 -22.52
N GLU A 178 35.32 19.86 -21.53
CA GLU A 178 35.46 18.43 -21.32
C GLU A 178 34.74 17.93 -20.07
N TRP A 179 34.42 16.64 -20.03
CA TRP A 179 33.61 16.00 -18.99
C TRP A 179 34.09 16.25 -17.53
N PRO A 180 35.35 16.44 -17.18
CA PRO A 180 35.76 16.71 -15.80
C PRO A 180 35.19 18.01 -15.27
N LYS A 181 35.05 19.03 -16.15
CA LYS A 181 34.37 20.28 -15.78
C LYS A 181 32.90 20.06 -15.41
N ASP A 182 32.17 19.27 -16.20
CA ASP A 182 30.76 18.99 -15.95
C ASP A 182 30.54 18.27 -14.60
N VAL A 183 31.42 17.30 -14.28
CA VAL A 183 31.40 16.60 -12.99
C VAL A 183 31.68 17.59 -11.86
N LEU A 184 32.68 18.43 -11.98
CA LEU A 184 33.04 19.42 -10.96
C LEU A 184 31.94 20.47 -10.79
N GLN A 185 31.39 20.98 -11.87
CA GLN A 185 30.31 21.97 -11.84
C GLN A 185 29.08 21.39 -11.12
N TYR A 186 28.71 20.14 -11.42
CA TYR A 186 27.63 19.45 -10.73
C TYR A 186 27.94 19.31 -9.22
N CYS A 187 29.12 18.85 -8.86
CA CYS A 187 29.52 18.72 -7.45
C CYS A 187 29.48 20.05 -6.68
N LEU A 188 29.99 21.12 -7.30
CA LEU A 188 30.00 22.47 -6.70
C LEU A 188 28.58 23.05 -6.57
N LYS A 189 27.69 22.75 -7.52
CA LYS A 189 26.32 23.24 -7.52
C LYS A 189 25.43 22.49 -6.53
N GLU A 190 25.48 21.17 -6.55
CA GLU A 190 24.50 20.32 -5.83
C GLU A 190 25.01 19.85 -4.45
N SER A 191 26.30 20.08 -4.13
CA SER A 191 26.91 19.60 -2.89
C SER A 191 27.73 20.68 -2.21
N ALA A 192 27.78 20.66 -0.87
CA ALA A 192 28.64 21.56 -0.10
C ALA A 192 30.10 21.05 -0.14
N VAL A 193 30.79 21.29 -1.24
CA VAL A 193 32.21 20.92 -1.38
C VAL A 193 33.07 21.84 -0.52
N ASN A 194 33.85 21.26 0.40
CA ASN A 194 34.83 22.01 1.18
C ASN A 194 36.15 22.11 0.43
N LEU A 195 36.36 23.23 -0.23
CA LEU A 195 37.56 23.50 -1.02
C LEU A 195 38.78 23.88 -0.15
N CYS A 196 38.59 24.16 1.14
CA CYS A 196 39.65 24.50 2.08
C CYS A 196 40.38 23.27 2.66
N LEU A 197 39.90 22.06 2.40
CA LEU A 197 40.59 20.84 2.80
C LEU A 197 42.00 20.78 2.19
N ASN A 198 42.96 20.25 2.95
CA ASN A 198 44.34 20.11 2.53
C ASN A 198 44.94 21.46 2.08
N ASP A 199 44.84 22.47 2.93
CA ASP A 199 45.37 23.85 2.76
C ASP A 199 44.83 24.53 1.47
N GLY A 200 43.61 24.24 1.05
CA GLY A 200 43.00 24.84 -0.14
C GLY A 200 43.58 24.36 -1.48
N LYS A 201 44.22 23.22 -1.50
CA LYS A 201 44.84 22.63 -2.68
C LYS A 201 43.81 22.41 -3.81
N ALA A 202 42.58 21.96 -3.47
CA ALA A 202 41.51 21.79 -4.45
C ALA A 202 41.14 23.12 -5.13
N GLN A 203 41.01 24.21 -4.37
CA GLN A 203 40.75 25.56 -4.91
C GLN A 203 41.86 26.03 -5.84
N THR A 204 43.11 25.81 -5.45
CA THR A 204 44.28 26.16 -6.26
C THR A 204 44.29 25.43 -7.60
N LEU A 205 43.98 24.12 -7.58
CA LEU A 205 43.89 23.28 -8.76
C LEU A 205 42.72 23.68 -9.68
N ILE A 206 41.56 24.07 -9.14
CA ILE A 206 40.45 24.59 -9.95
C ILE A 206 40.86 25.86 -10.69
N LYS A 207 41.54 26.79 -10.02
CA LYS A 207 42.07 28.04 -10.65
C LYS A 207 43.03 27.74 -11.78
N GLN A 208 43.84 26.70 -11.66
CA GLN A 208 44.83 26.33 -12.66
C GLN A 208 44.20 25.58 -13.83
N CYS A 209 43.31 24.62 -13.59
CA CYS A 209 42.79 23.72 -14.61
C CYS A 209 41.51 24.24 -15.25
N PHE A 210 40.66 24.98 -14.51
CA PHE A 210 39.37 25.45 -14.94
C PHE A 210 39.10 26.91 -14.57
N PRO A 211 39.82 27.87 -15.20
CA PRO A 211 39.72 29.28 -14.83
C PRO A 211 38.33 29.88 -15.02
N THR A 212 37.53 29.40 -15.99
CA THR A 212 36.13 29.85 -16.16
C THR A 212 35.25 29.41 -15.00
N LEU A 213 35.38 28.16 -14.55
CA LEU A 213 34.68 27.63 -13.41
C LEU A 213 35.09 28.35 -12.11
N ALA A 214 36.40 28.62 -11.94
CA ALA A 214 36.91 29.41 -10.82
C ALA A 214 36.29 30.82 -10.78
N LYS A 215 36.10 31.45 -11.93
CA LYS A 215 35.49 32.75 -12.05
C LYS A 215 33.98 32.72 -11.80
N GLU A 216 33.26 31.69 -12.32
CA GLU A 216 31.85 31.49 -12.12
C GLU A 216 31.50 31.32 -10.63
N TYR A 217 32.33 30.62 -9.87
CA TYR A 217 32.17 30.40 -8.41
C TYR A 217 32.98 31.39 -7.55
N GLY A 218 33.43 32.52 -8.08
CA GLY A 218 34.08 33.61 -7.32
C GLY A 218 35.44 33.25 -6.70
N MET A 219 36.11 32.22 -7.22
CA MET A 219 37.39 31.75 -6.64
C MET A 219 38.61 32.59 -7.01
N ASP A 220 38.44 33.60 -7.86
CA ASP A 220 39.54 34.43 -8.40
C ASP A 220 40.17 35.39 -7.37
N MET A 221 39.50 35.63 -6.25
CA MET A 221 40.02 36.44 -5.18
C MET A 221 41.06 35.65 -4.36
N ALA A 222 42.30 36.06 -4.41
CA ALA A 222 43.32 35.57 -3.48
C ALA A 222 42.90 35.92 -2.05
N TYR A 223 42.88 34.94 -1.16
CA TYR A 223 42.73 35.21 0.27
C TYR A 223 43.91 36.11 0.71
N PRO A 224 43.67 37.36 1.13
CA PRO A 224 44.74 38.16 1.61
C PRO A 224 45.15 37.67 2.99
N LYS A 225 46.38 37.18 3.10
CA LYS A 225 47.10 37.19 4.40
C LYS A 225 47.31 38.62 4.76
N GLY A 226 46.43 39.20 5.55
CA GLY A 226 46.53 40.59 6.05
C GLY A 226 45.41 41.45 5.45
N TYR A 227 44.39 41.72 6.22
CA TYR A 227 43.29 42.62 5.89
C TYR A 227 43.80 44.06 5.79
N GLY A 228 44.05 44.53 4.58
CA GLY A 228 44.19 45.96 4.27
C GLY A 228 42.88 46.46 3.65
N MET A 229 42.34 47.54 4.22
CA MET A 229 41.14 48.24 3.83
C MET A 229 40.95 48.33 2.29
N SER A 230 39.99 47.57 1.74
CA SER A 230 39.31 47.94 0.48
C SER A 230 38.01 47.18 0.28
N THR A 231 36.89 47.89 0.33
CA THR A 231 35.55 47.58 -0.16
C THR A 231 35.03 46.18 0.14
N VAL A 232 34.32 46.02 1.25
CA VAL A 232 33.56 44.82 1.57
C VAL A 232 32.45 44.65 0.52
N THR A 233 32.59 43.62 -0.29
CA THR A 233 31.60 43.25 -1.30
C THR A 233 30.66 42.16 -0.78
N VAL A 234 29.44 42.02 -1.36
CA VAL A 234 28.51 40.95 -1.04
C VAL A 234 29.11 39.56 -1.31
N GLU A 235 29.95 39.46 -2.36
CA GLU A 235 30.65 38.21 -2.71
C GLU A 235 31.71 37.85 -1.62
N GLY A 236 32.44 38.80 -1.09
CA GLY A 236 33.34 38.57 0.01
C GLY A 236 32.63 38.12 1.30
N LEU A 237 31.42 38.63 1.57
CA LEU A 237 30.58 38.15 2.68
C LEU A 237 30.08 36.73 2.48
N LYS A 238 29.73 36.34 1.24
CA LYS A 238 29.31 34.97 0.89
C LYS A 238 30.47 33.99 1.11
N ASP A 239 31.66 34.34 0.71
CA ASP A 239 32.88 33.53 0.89
C ASP A 239 33.20 33.29 2.34
N ILE A 240 33.17 34.33 3.17
CA ILE A 240 33.42 34.24 4.60
C ILE A 240 32.28 33.47 5.29
N LEU A 241 31.06 33.67 4.86
CA LEU A 241 29.93 32.92 5.39
C LEU A 241 30.06 31.41 5.10
N SER A 242 30.59 31.03 3.94
CA SER A 242 30.80 29.63 3.57
C SER A 242 31.99 28.96 4.27
N SER A 243 33.13 29.65 4.38
CA SER A 243 34.43 29.10 4.81
C SER A 243 35.03 29.71 6.06
N GLY A 244 34.65 30.94 6.44
CA GLY A 244 35.19 31.66 7.58
C GLY A 244 34.55 31.31 8.92
N THR A 245 35.14 31.91 10.01
CA THR A 245 34.61 31.83 11.36
C THR A 245 33.47 32.82 11.57
N MET A 246 32.64 32.57 12.62
CA MET A 246 31.55 33.51 12.96
C MET A 246 32.05 34.88 13.39
N ASP A 247 33.22 34.93 14.03
CA ASP A 247 33.79 36.19 14.50
C ASP A 247 34.29 37.06 13.33
N GLU A 248 34.91 36.42 12.32
CA GLU A 248 35.27 37.05 11.06
C GLU A 248 34.05 37.58 10.30
N PHE A 249 32.99 36.74 10.21
CA PHE A 249 31.75 37.17 9.58
C PHE A 249 31.14 38.39 10.27
N ASN A 250 31.02 38.37 11.61
CA ASN A 250 30.42 39.47 12.36
C ASN A 250 31.21 40.77 12.17
N GLN A 251 32.54 40.69 12.21
CA GLN A 251 33.40 41.86 12.04
C GLN A 251 33.16 42.49 10.66
N ILE A 252 33.22 41.70 9.61
CA ILE A 252 33.11 42.19 8.24
C ILE A 252 31.67 42.60 7.90
N PHE A 253 30.67 41.93 8.47
CA PHE A 253 29.27 42.30 8.31
C PHE A 253 28.93 43.64 8.99
N GLU A 254 29.54 43.94 10.16
CA GLU A 254 29.41 45.26 10.78
C GLU A 254 30.12 46.36 9.95
N GLU A 255 31.26 46.08 9.37
CA GLU A 255 31.93 46.98 8.44
C GLU A 255 31.06 47.22 7.18
N PHE A 256 30.42 46.19 6.65
CA PHE A 256 29.47 46.28 5.52
C PHE A 256 28.29 47.21 5.85
N LYS A 257 27.69 47.07 7.04
CA LYS A 257 26.61 47.93 7.50
C LYS A 257 27.07 49.39 7.66
N ASN A 258 28.25 49.62 8.19
CA ASN A 258 28.84 50.96 8.37
C ASN A 258 29.11 51.67 7.03
N CYS A 259 29.24 50.96 5.94
CA CYS A 259 29.35 51.50 4.59
C CYS A 259 28.02 51.94 3.98
N SER A 260 26.91 51.98 4.75
CA SER A 260 25.56 52.36 4.33
C SER A 260 25.02 51.51 3.15
N ARG A 261 25.50 50.29 2.98
CA ARG A 261 25.00 49.33 2.02
C ARG A 261 23.94 48.46 2.65
N THR A 262 22.79 48.31 1.98
CA THR A 262 21.74 47.39 2.35
C THR A 262 21.70 46.26 1.33
N LEU A 263 21.61 45.03 1.83
CA LEU A 263 21.40 43.84 0.99
C LEU A 263 20.06 43.97 0.27
N ASN A 264 19.99 43.61 -1.01
CA ASN A 264 18.73 43.42 -1.68
C ASN A 264 18.13 42.04 -1.31
N ASP A 265 16.90 41.81 -1.64
CA ASP A 265 16.17 40.61 -1.20
C ASP A 265 16.72 39.32 -1.85
N GLU A 266 17.25 39.37 -3.08
CA GLU A 266 17.91 38.22 -3.73
C GLU A 266 19.27 37.92 -3.10
N GLU A 267 20.07 38.95 -2.81
CA GLU A 267 21.37 38.80 -2.13
C GLU A 267 21.18 38.25 -0.72
N LEU A 268 20.13 38.70 -0.02
CA LEU A 268 19.75 38.20 1.31
C LEU A 268 19.40 36.74 1.27
N LYS A 269 18.62 36.32 0.27
CA LYS A 269 18.26 34.91 0.04
C LYS A 269 19.49 34.05 -0.18
N ASP A 270 20.40 34.45 -1.05
CA ASP A 270 21.62 33.70 -1.35
C ASP A 270 22.48 33.55 -0.10
N MET A 271 22.65 34.64 0.68
CA MET A 271 23.42 34.61 1.92
C MET A 271 22.75 33.76 2.99
N LEU A 272 21.41 33.81 3.09
CA LEU A 272 20.64 32.99 4.01
C LEU A 272 20.74 31.50 3.64
N ASP A 273 20.68 31.19 2.35
CA ASP A 273 20.90 29.83 1.83
C ASP A 273 22.28 29.29 2.23
N ILE A 274 23.32 30.10 2.08
CA ILE A 274 24.69 29.72 2.48
C ILE A 274 24.78 29.53 4.00
N ALA A 275 24.20 30.44 4.80
CA ALA A 275 24.18 30.36 6.25
C ALA A 275 23.52 29.09 6.75
N VAL A 276 22.34 28.76 6.17
CA VAL A 276 21.59 27.54 6.46
C VAL A 276 22.38 26.30 6.05
N VAL A 277 22.96 26.30 4.84
CA VAL A 277 23.76 25.16 4.34
C VAL A 277 24.99 24.91 5.20
N SER A 278 25.57 25.97 5.80
CA SER A 278 26.78 25.93 6.64
C SER A 278 26.48 25.74 8.14
N ASP A 279 25.19 25.53 8.51
CA ASP A 279 24.73 25.40 9.93
C ASP A 279 25.18 26.59 10.83
N LYS A 280 25.18 27.80 10.27
CA LYS A 280 25.59 29.04 10.99
C LYS A 280 24.36 29.83 11.44
N LEU A 281 23.66 29.34 12.49
CA LEU A 281 22.46 29.96 13.03
C LEU A 281 22.65 31.44 13.34
N LYS A 282 23.72 31.82 14.06
CA LYS A 282 23.99 33.22 14.45
C LYS A 282 24.15 34.15 13.23
N ALA A 283 24.72 33.64 12.14
CA ALA A 283 24.81 34.42 10.91
C ALA A 283 23.44 34.62 10.26
N ALA A 284 22.60 33.58 10.23
CA ALA A 284 21.23 33.69 9.74
C ALA A 284 20.41 34.68 10.56
N GLU A 285 20.54 34.67 11.90
CA GLU A 285 19.89 35.63 12.80
C GLU A 285 20.36 37.07 12.50
N CYS A 286 21.65 37.30 12.35
CA CYS A 286 22.19 38.61 12.04
C CYS A 286 21.75 39.15 10.68
N LEU A 287 21.55 38.29 9.70
CA LEU A 287 21.13 38.66 8.34
C LEU A 287 19.63 39.02 8.29
N VAL A 288 18.77 38.31 9.04
CA VAL A 288 17.33 38.50 8.99
C VAL A 288 16.83 39.54 9.99
N SER A 289 17.53 39.75 11.13
CA SER A 289 17.11 40.66 12.20
C SER A 289 16.73 42.08 11.74
N PRO A 290 17.39 42.72 10.76
CA PRO A 290 16.99 44.06 10.27
C PRO A 290 15.69 44.08 9.48
N ARG A 291 15.16 42.94 9.07
CA ARG A 291 13.98 42.76 8.22
C ARG A 291 12.78 42.19 8.98
N LEU A 292 12.94 41.84 10.25
CA LEU A 292 11.84 41.35 11.08
C LEU A 292 10.89 42.53 11.46
N ASP A 293 9.61 42.23 11.56
CA ASP A 293 8.62 43.17 12.09
C ASP A 293 8.91 43.49 13.55
N ALA A 294 9.00 44.77 13.88
CA ALA A 294 9.39 45.25 15.20
C ALA A 294 8.39 44.87 16.34
N ILE A 295 7.17 44.44 15.98
CA ILE A 295 6.13 44.10 16.95
C ILE A 295 6.10 42.59 17.20
N ASN A 296 6.22 41.78 16.15
CA ASN A 296 6.00 40.33 16.22
C ASN A 296 7.28 39.49 16.08
N GLU A 297 8.42 40.10 15.80
CA GLU A 297 9.69 39.44 15.50
C GLU A 297 9.57 38.36 14.37
N THR A 298 8.62 38.55 13.44
CA THR A 298 8.36 37.65 12.34
C THR A 298 8.73 38.26 11.00
N ILE A 299 8.97 37.41 9.99
CA ILE A 299 9.24 37.87 8.61
C ILE A 299 7.94 38.40 8.00
N PRO A 300 7.94 39.60 7.35
CA PRO A 300 6.80 40.12 6.63
C PRO A 300 6.37 39.20 5.47
N GLU A 301 5.03 39.11 5.19
CA GLU A 301 4.48 38.20 4.18
C GLU A 301 5.03 38.41 2.77
N ASN A 302 5.37 39.64 2.40
CA ASN A 302 5.96 39.98 1.11
C ASN A 302 7.40 39.41 0.92
N LEU A 303 8.14 39.16 2.00
CA LEU A 303 9.47 38.57 1.97
C LEU A 303 9.43 37.04 2.06
N LEU A 304 8.34 36.47 2.56
CA LEU A 304 8.20 35.01 2.67
C LEU A 304 8.29 34.30 1.31
N GLU A 305 7.67 34.86 0.27
CA GLU A 305 7.69 34.30 -1.08
C GLU A 305 9.11 34.24 -1.67
N ILE A 306 9.95 35.18 -1.28
CA ILE A 306 11.33 35.28 -1.80
C ILE A 306 12.29 34.41 -0.98
N LEU A 307 12.22 34.48 0.35
CA LEU A 307 13.21 33.88 1.25
C LEU A 307 12.93 32.40 1.60
N LEU A 308 11.65 32.03 1.74
CA LEU A 308 11.27 30.72 2.26
C LEU A 308 11.40 29.53 1.29
N PRO A 309 11.20 29.70 -0.06
CA PRO A 309 11.27 28.58 -0.99
C PRO A 309 12.59 27.81 -0.87
N GLY A 310 12.50 26.51 -0.53
CA GLY A 310 13.64 25.60 -0.44
C GLY A 310 14.48 25.70 0.86
N LEU A 311 14.34 26.74 1.70
CA LEU A 311 15.12 26.83 2.96
C LEU A 311 14.75 25.74 3.95
N LEU A 312 13.44 25.56 4.19
CA LEU A 312 12.95 24.50 5.10
C LEU A 312 13.31 23.11 4.58
N GLU A 313 13.20 22.91 3.26
CA GLU A 313 13.64 21.66 2.64
C GLU A 313 15.14 21.41 2.86
N LYS A 314 15.98 22.41 2.66
CA LYS A 314 17.44 22.31 2.89
C LYS A 314 17.77 21.98 4.33
N CYS A 315 17.07 22.60 5.30
CA CYS A 315 17.23 22.28 6.73
C CYS A 315 16.84 20.82 7.03
N CYS A 316 15.70 20.38 6.51
CA CYS A 316 15.22 19.02 6.71
C CYS A 316 16.13 17.98 6.04
N ASN A 317 16.61 18.26 4.81
CA ASN A 317 17.54 17.38 4.10
C ASN A 317 18.88 17.22 4.82
N ARG A 318 19.28 18.19 5.65
CA ARG A 318 20.57 18.19 6.36
C ARG A 318 20.45 17.91 7.85
N GLY A 319 19.27 17.94 8.43
CA GLY A 319 19.02 17.67 9.86
C GLY A 319 19.51 18.78 10.80
N PHE A 320 19.40 20.02 10.40
CA PHE A 320 19.82 21.19 11.21
C PHE A 320 18.70 21.62 12.16
N TYR A 321 18.67 21.01 13.33
CA TYR A 321 17.63 21.26 14.32
C TYR A 321 17.51 22.72 14.74
N SER A 322 18.64 23.34 15.16
CA SER A 322 18.65 24.71 15.70
C SER A 322 18.21 25.74 14.68
N VAL A 323 18.62 25.58 13.42
CA VAL A 323 18.21 26.48 12.33
C VAL A 323 16.74 26.30 11.98
N LEU A 324 16.28 25.05 11.95
CA LEU A 324 14.86 24.73 11.69
C LEU A 324 13.95 25.29 12.78
N GLU A 325 14.33 25.14 14.07
CA GLU A 325 13.59 25.67 15.21
C GLU A 325 13.47 27.19 15.13
N TRP A 326 14.58 27.87 14.82
CA TRP A 326 14.62 29.31 14.65
C TRP A 326 13.74 29.76 13.46
N LEU A 327 13.85 29.10 12.29
CA LEU A 327 13.02 29.43 11.12
C LEU A 327 11.53 29.30 11.43
N LEU A 328 11.10 28.24 12.11
CA LEU A 328 9.70 28.04 12.49
C LEU A 328 9.20 29.13 13.47
N LYS A 329 10.08 29.70 14.29
CA LYS A 329 9.74 30.82 15.22
C LYS A 329 9.51 32.13 14.48
N ILE A 330 10.35 32.46 13.48
CA ILE A 330 10.26 33.73 12.73
C ILE A 330 9.20 33.73 11.64
N ILE A 331 8.68 32.55 11.23
CA ILE A 331 7.60 32.42 10.25
C ILE A 331 6.26 32.73 10.94
N PRO A 332 5.44 33.68 10.41
CA PRO A 332 4.17 34.05 11.02
C PRO A 332 3.18 32.88 11.02
N GLN A 333 2.23 32.92 11.96
CA GLN A 333 1.20 31.86 12.11
C GLN A 333 0.25 31.77 10.90
N THR A 334 0.12 32.84 10.13
CA THR A 334 -0.69 32.90 8.91
C THR A 334 -0.07 32.18 7.71
N ALA A 335 1.22 31.90 7.75
CA ALA A 335 1.99 31.38 6.60
C ALA A 335 1.90 29.86 6.43
N ARG A 336 0.74 29.24 6.72
CA ARG A 336 0.53 27.78 6.62
C ARG A 336 0.79 27.24 5.22
N ASP A 337 0.33 27.94 4.19
CA ASP A 337 0.45 27.47 2.79
C ASP A 337 1.90 27.46 2.32
N PHE A 338 2.72 28.41 2.80
CA PHE A 338 4.14 28.45 2.48
C PHE A 338 4.95 27.33 3.14
N ILE A 339 4.64 26.99 4.40
CA ILE A 339 5.31 25.91 5.12
C ILE A 339 4.99 24.55 4.45
N ASN A 340 3.74 24.37 4.01
CA ASN A 340 3.29 23.12 3.40
C ASN A 340 3.52 23.06 1.88
N LYS A 341 4.31 23.96 1.29
CA LYS A 341 4.65 23.88 -0.13
C LYS A 341 5.40 22.58 -0.42
N GLU A 342 6.38 22.24 0.41
CA GLU A 342 7.17 21.01 0.32
C GLU A 342 6.73 19.96 1.35
N PRO A 343 6.84 18.64 1.05
CA PRO A 343 6.46 17.56 1.97
C PRO A 343 7.55 17.29 3.00
N LEU A 344 7.80 18.22 3.93
CA LEU A 344 8.93 18.22 4.87
C LEU A 344 9.03 16.95 5.71
N LEU A 345 7.90 16.43 6.20
CA LEU A 345 7.87 15.17 6.98
C LEU A 345 8.31 13.97 6.14
N CYS A 346 7.93 13.91 4.85
CA CYS A 346 8.38 12.85 3.96
C CYS A 346 9.89 12.89 3.75
N ILE A 347 10.45 14.09 3.58
CA ILE A 347 11.88 14.30 3.40
C ILE A 347 12.64 13.81 4.63
N LEU A 348 12.21 14.21 5.83
CA LEU A 348 12.86 13.80 7.07
C LEU A 348 12.82 12.29 7.30
N ILE A 349 11.68 11.64 7.06
CA ILE A 349 11.56 10.19 7.23
C ILE A 349 12.49 9.45 6.26
N LYS A 350 12.56 9.89 4.99
CA LYS A 350 13.53 9.35 4.03
C LYS A 350 14.98 9.49 4.51
N ARG A 351 15.33 10.63 5.13
CA ARG A 351 16.66 10.89 5.66
C ARG A 351 16.96 10.14 6.95
N MET A 352 15.98 10.04 7.85
CA MET A 352 16.10 9.21 9.07
C MET A 352 16.37 7.75 8.72
N TYR A 353 15.70 7.26 7.68
CA TYR A 353 15.86 5.91 7.21
C TYR A 353 17.22 5.66 6.55
N ALA A 354 17.70 6.59 5.74
CA ALA A 354 19.02 6.53 5.11
C ALA A 354 20.18 6.50 6.13
N LYS A 355 19.89 6.56 7.45
CA LYS A 355 20.88 6.50 8.55
C LYS A 355 22.16 7.27 8.26
N VAL A 356 22.02 8.50 7.76
CA VAL A 356 23.18 9.38 7.57
C VAL A 356 23.63 9.83 8.96
N TYR A 357 24.49 9.04 9.60
CA TYR A 357 25.12 9.39 10.86
C TYR A 357 26.15 10.51 10.62
N LEU A 358 25.67 11.73 10.61
CA LEU A 358 26.51 12.90 10.61
C LEU A 358 26.57 13.41 12.06
N LYS A 359 27.77 13.52 12.62
CA LYS A 359 28.00 14.18 13.92
C LYS A 359 27.28 15.53 13.91
N ASN A 360 26.49 15.83 14.96
CA ASN A 360 25.71 17.04 15.17
C ASN A 360 24.47 17.21 14.28
N ARG A 361 23.91 16.16 13.70
CA ARG A 361 22.67 16.24 12.91
C ARG A 361 21.60 15.36 13.54
N SER A 362 20.47 15.94 13.86
CA SER A 362 19.36 15.23 14.48
C SER A 362 18.10 15.28 13.61
N PHE A 363 18.00 14.34 12.68
CA PHE A 363 16.79 14.20 11.85
C PHE A 363 15.56 13.84 12.68
N SER A 364 15.75 13.04 13.73
CA SER A 364 14.68 12.66 14.65
C SER A 364 14.12 13.88 15.38
N ASP A 365 14.99 14.76 15.92
CA ASP A 365 14.53 15.94 16.63
C ASP A 365 13.86 16.94 15.68
N CYS A 366 14.38 17.11 14.45
CA CYS A 366 13.72 17.87 13.40
C CYS A 366 12.32 17.31 13.09
N PHE A 367 12.19 15.98 13.01
CA PHE A 367 10.89 15.33 12.76
C PHE A 367 9.89 15.62 13.89
N TYR A 368 10.29 15.44 15.15
CA TYR A 368 9.40 15.70 16.28
C TYR A 368 9.08 17.19 16.43
N LEU A 369 10.03 18.08 16.11
CA LEU A 369 9.79 19.52 16.08
C LEU A 369 8.69 19.91 15.07
N LEU A 370 8.80 19.41 13.82
CA LEU A 370 7.77 19.63 12.80
C LEU A 370 6.44 19.00 13.18
N LEU A 371 6.46 17.81 13.79
CA LEU A 371 5.23 17.13 14.20
C LEU A 371 4.50 17.84 15.33
N GLN A 372 5.21 18.66 16.14
CA GLN A 372 4.58 19.49 17.19
C GLN A 372 3.96 20.78 16.65
N ASP A 373 4.41 21.26 15.50
CA ASP A 373 3.90 22.48 14.89
C ASP A 373 2.54 22.23 14.22
N HIS A 374 1.50 22.90 14.72
CA HIS A 374 0.12 22.75 14.22
C HIS A 374 -0.12 23.30 12.82
N ARG A 375 0.83 24.08 12.27
CA ARG A 375 0.79 24.61 10.89
C ARG A 375 1.15 23.53 9.86
N ILE A 376 1.89 22.48 10.27
CA ILE A 376 2.35 21.41 9.37
C ILE A 376 1.20 20.49 8.99
N GLU A 377 1.08 20.23 7.70
CA GLU A 377 0.13 19.27 7.14
C GLU A 377 0.72 17.86 7.14
N ILE A 378 0.23 17.02 8.07
CA ILE A 378 0.79 15.67 8.32
C ILE A 378 0.65 14.76 7.10
N ASP A 379 -0.47 14.89 6.37
CA ASP A 379 -0.80 14.02 5.23
C ASP A 379 -0.42 14.62 3.87
N LYS A 380 0.45 15.65 3.85
CA LYS A 380 0.97 16.22 2.60
C LYS A 380 1.72 15.15 1.82
N PRO A 381 1.27 14.79 0.59
CA PRO A 381 1.94 13.78 -0.22
C PRO A 381 3.19 14.34 -0.88
N ASP A 382 4.16 13.48 -1.09
CA ASP A 382 5.32 13.73 -1.94
C ASP A 382 4.90 13.84 -3.42
N GLU A 383 5.30 14.89 -4.12
CA GLU A 383 4.89 15.17 -5.50
C GLU A 383 5.30 14.06 -6.49
N ALA A 384 6.47 13.46 -6.30
CA ALA A 384 7.00 12.45 -7.20
C ALA A 384 6.29 11.11 -7.09
N SER A 385 5.95 10.67 -5.87
CA SER A 385 5.38 9.34 -5.59
C SER A 385 3.94 9.38 -5.12
N HIS A 386 3.43 10.56 -4.78
CA HIS A 386 2.13 10.80 -4.14
C HIS A 386 1.93 10.00 -2.84
N ARG A 387 3.00 9.72 -2.10
CA ARG A 387 3.01 9.02 -0.82
C ARG A 387 3.12 10.00 0.33
N THR A 388 2.39 9.75 1.42
CA THR A 388 2.45 10.56 2.64
C THR A 388 3.59 10.12 3.56
N ALA A 389 3.85 10.90 4.61
CA ALA A 389 4.82 10.58 5.65
C ALA A 389 4.57 9.20 6.28
N LEU A 390 3.28 8.87 6.55
CA LEU A 390 2.92 7.56 7.11
C LEU A 390 3.23 6.41 6.14
N HIS A 391 3.04 6.57 4.82
CA HIS A 391 3.44 5.55 3.84
C HIS A 391 4.93 5.20 3.96
N TYR A 392 5.79 6.21 4.02
CA TYR A 392 7.24 5.98 4.16
C TYR A 392 7.59 5.35 5.50
N ALA A 393 6.98 5.82 6.61
CA ALA A 393 7.20 5.25 7.93
C ALA A 393 6.83 3.76 8.00
N VAL A 394 5.75 3.36 7.32
CA VAL A 394 5.32 1.96 7.23
C VAL A 394 6.28 1.16 6.36
N MET A 395 6.60 1.64 5.15
CA MET A 395 7.55 0.96 4.25
C MET A 395 8.90 0.71 4.90
N TYR A 396 9.36 1.66 5.69
CA TYR A 396 10.66 1.61 6.36
C TYR A 396 10.62 0.93 7.75
N LYS A 397 9.47 0.39 8.16
CA LYS A 397 9.25 -0.30 9.45
C LYS A 397 9.69 0.53 10.67
N MET A 398 9.49 1.85 10.61
CA MET A 398 9.90 2.77 11.67
C MET A 398 8.79 2.93 12.72
N GLN A 399 8.60 1.93 13.60
CA GLN A 399 7.51 1.90 14.59
C GLN A 399 7.36 3.17 15.44
N PRO A 400 8.42 3.79 15.99
CA PRO A 400 8.27 5.02 16.78
C PRO A 400 7.69 6.19 15.95
N VAL A 401 8.09 6.30 14.68
CA VAL A 401 7.61 7.34 13.75
C VAL A 401 6.15 7.05 13.35
N GLN A 402 5.80 5.77 13.10
CA GLN A 402 4.42 5.36 12.81
C GLN A 402 3.48 5.76 13.96
N LEU A 403 3.84 5.41 15.22
CA LEU A 403 3.06 5.76 16.39
C LEU A 403 2.93 7.26 16.60
N ALA A 404 4.01 8.03 16.38
CA ALA A 404 4.00 9.47 16.50
C ALA A 404 3.07 10.12 15.46
N LEU A 405 3.12 9.68 14.20
CA LEU A 405 2.24 10.17 13.13
C LEU A 405 0.77 9.81 13.40
N LEU A 406 0.48 8.56 13.77
CA LEU A 406 -0.86 8.11 14.11
C LEU A 406 -1.41 8.84 15.34
N GLY A 407 -0.58 9.07 16.35
CA GLY A 407 -0.95 9.85 17.54
C GLY A 407 -1.30 11.31 17.25
N LYS A 408 -0.81 11.86 16.15
CA LYS A 408 -1.11 13.20 15.65
C LYS A 408 -2.25 13.24 14.61
N GLY A 409 -2.87 12.09 14.32
CA GLY A 409 -4.05 12.01 13.45
C GLY A 409 -3.71 11.84 11.96
N ALA A 410 -2.59 11.22 11.63
CA ALA A 410 -2.29 10.84 10.24
C ALA A 410 -3.35 9.87 9.71
N GLN A 411 -3.85 10.12 8.49
CA GLN A 411 -4.96 9.37 7.92
C GLN A 411 -4.54 8.01 7.38
N LEU A 412 -5.24 6.95 7.82
CA LEU A 412 -5.09 5.58 7.33
C LEU A 412 -5.87 5.30 6.03
N GLY A 413 -6.91 6.09 5.76
CA GLY A 413 -7.80 5.94 4.61
C GLY A 413 -7.20 6.36 3.25
N LEU A 414 -5.97 6.86 3.21
CA LEU A 414 -5.34 7.37 2.00
C LEU A 414 -4.65 6.24 1.23
N ARG A 415 -5.04 6.04 -0.05
CA ARG A 415 -4.41 5.08 -0.99
C ARG A 415 -4.16 3.68 -0.37
N ASP A 416 -2.94 3.16 -0.57
CA ASP A 416 -2.55 1.80 -0.17
C ASP A 416 -1.93 1.73 1.24
N ILE A 417 -2.05 2.79 2.07
CA ILE A 417 -1.44 2.83 3.42
C ILE A 417 -1.90 1.64 4.25
N LEU A 418 -3.20 1.43 4.32
CA LEU A 418 -3.79 0.39 5.16
C LEU A 418 -3.33 -1.01 4.72
N ARG A 419 -3.24 -1.24 3.41
CA ARG A 419 -2.71 -2.49 2.86
C ARG A 419 -1.25 -2.71 3.25
N ASN A 420 -0.39 -1.73 2.99
CA ASN A 420 1.03 -1.83 3.32
C ASN A 420 1.25 -2.02 4.83
N PHE A 421 0.44 -1.33 5.66
CA PHE A 421 0.51 -1.46 7.11
C PHE A 421 0.13 -2.88 7.56
N CYS A 422 -0.91 -3.48 6.97
CA CYS A 422 -1.32 -4.86 7.28
C CYS A 422 -0.29 -5.90 6.85
N GLU A 423 0.42 -5.65 5.73
CA GLU A 423 1.46 -6.57 5.24
C GLU A 423 2.74 -6.47 6.10
N ILE A 424 3.07 -5.29 6.61
CA ILE A 424 4.34 -5.03 7.30
C ILE A 424 4.21 -5.17 8.81
N ASP A 425 3.18 -4.58 9.43
CA ASP A 425 3.06 -4.46 10.89
C ASP A 425 1.60 -4.58 11.38
N PRO A 426 0.93 -5.72 11.16
CA PRO A 426 -0.48 -5.89 11.49
C PRO A 426 -0.78 -5.78 13.00
N ILE A 427 0.17 -6.16 13.86
CA ILE A 427 0.02 -6.11 15.32
C ILE A 427 -0.01 -4.66 15.82
N LEU A 428 0.83 -3.80 15.25
CA LEU A 428 0.86 -2.38 15.61
C LEU A 428 -0.44 -1.68 15.18
N LEU A 429 -0.97 -2.05 14.02
CA LEU A 429 -2.23 -1.54 13.52
C LEU A 429 -3.41 -1.97 14.41
N GLU A 430 -3.43 -3.24 14.85
CA GLU A 430 -4.45 -3.74 15.79
C GLU A 430 -4.41 -2.94 17.11
N LYS A 431 -3.23 -2.77 17.69
CA LYS A 431 -3.04 -1.94 18.89
C LYS A 431 -3.47 -0.49 18.68
N HIS A 432 -3.20 0.08 17.52
CA HIS A 432 -3.65 1.43 17.21
C HIS A 432 -5.19 1.49 17.16
N PHE A 433 -5.86 0.55 16.53
CA PHE A 433 -7.32 0.48 16.54
C PHE A 433 -7.88 0.34 17.95
N ASP A 434 -7.22 -0.42 18.84
CA ASP A 434 -7.60 -0.53 20.24
C ASP A 434 -7.53 0.82 20.98
N THR A 435 -6.51 1.66 20.67
CA THR A 435 -6.37 3.00 21.29
C THR A 435 -7.48 3.97 20.87
N ARG A 436 -8.19 3.70 19.76
CA ARG A 436 -9.33 4.49 19.30
C ARG A 436 -10.64 4.14 20.01
N LEU A 437 -10.63 3.15 20.89
CA LEU A 437 -11.73 2.79 21.77
C LEU A 437 -11.51 3.45 23.14
N SER A 438 -12.51 4.15 23.65
CA SER A 438 -12.43 4.78 24.98
C SER A 438 -13.67 4.51 25.82
N LYS A 439 -13.47 4.32 27.13
CA LYS A 439 -14.56 4.21 28.10
C LYS A 439 -15.14 5.59 28.35
N THR A 440 -16.45 5.73 28.27
CA THR A 440 -17.14 6.92 28.72
C THR A 440 -17.79 6.63 30.05
N ILE A 441 -17.21 7.16 31.12
CA ILE A 441 -17.78 7.05 32.46
C ILE A 441 -18.95 8.03 32.52
N VAL A 442 -20.17 7.52 32.64
CA VAL A 442 -21.34 8.34 33.00
C VAL A 442 -21.25 8.54 34.54
N CYS A 443 -20.86 9.75 34.95
CA CYS A 443 -20.87 10.13 36.34
C CYS A 443 -22.33 10.40 36.79
N ASP A 444 -23.13 9.38 36.97
CA ASP A 444 -24.31 9.47 37.80
C ASP A 444 -23.93 9.11 39.24
N SER A 445 -23.93 10.15 40.05
CA SER A 445 -23.63 10.11 41.48
C SER A 445 -24.77 9.43 42.24
N SER A 446 -24.84 8.09 42.24
CA SER A 446 -25.47 7.33 43.32
C SER A 446 -25.18 5.82 43.17
N GLU A 447 -24.58 5.31 44.25
CA GLU A 447 -24.43 3.91 44.61
C GLU A 447 -23.28 3.08 44.00
N GLN A 448 -22.23 2.96 44.83
CA GLN A 448 -21.21 1.94 44.84
C GLN A 448 -21.82 0.53 44.94
N ASN A 449 -21.79 -0.22 43.83
CA ASN A 449 -21.75 -1.67 43.91
C ASN A 449 -20.88 -2.19 42.76
N GLN A 450 -19.66 -2.60 43.10
CA GLN A 450 -18.73 -3.34 42.28
C GLN A 450 -19.31 -4.68 41.88
N ARG A 451 -19.81 -4.79 40.65
CA ARG A 451 -19.90 -6.05 39.86
C ARG A 451 -20.13 -5.68 38.40
N ASP A 452 -19.22 -6.13 37.54
CA ASP A 452 -19.30 -6.07 36.04
C ASP A 452 -19.85 -4.74 35.51
N GLU A 453 -19.04 -3.70 35.57
CA GLU A 453 -19.44 -2.36 35.11
C GLU A 453 -19.63 -2.36 33.60
N GLU A 454 -20.88 -2.47 33.21
CA GLU A 454 -21.37 -2.14 31.91
C GLU A 454 -21.13 -0.64 31.68
N PHE A 455 -20.35 -0.27 30.66
CA PHE A 455 -20.01 1.14 30.38
C PHE A 455 -20.23 1.49 28.90
N ASP A 456 -20.50 2.75 28.66
CA ASP A 456 -20.61 3.32 27.32
C ASP A 456 -19.23 3.35 26.65
N VAL A 457 -19.20 3.05 25.36
CA VAL A 457 -17.97 3.05 24.55
C VAL A 457 -18.02 4.19 23.54
N THR A 458 -16.96 4.99 23.49
CA THR A 458 -16.75 5.97 22.42
C THR A 458 -15.71 5.44 21.46
N ILE A 459 -16.02 5.43 20.16
CA ILE A 459 -15.16 4.99 19.07
C ILE A 459 -14.77 6.21 18.25
N ASP A 460 -13.47 6.48 18.16
CA ASP A 460 -12.90 7.57 17.35
C ASP A 460 -12.64 7.07 15.92
N LEU A 461 -13.24 7.75 14.94
CA LEU A 461 -13.15 7.45 13.51
C LEU A 461 -12.29 8.47 12.74
N SER A 462 -11.59 9.36 13.42
CA SER A 462 -10.84 10.46 12.82
C SER A 462 -9.82 9.99 11.75
N ASP A 463 -9.25 8.81 11.92
CA ASP A 463 -8.27 8.22 10.98
C ASP A 463 -8.84 7.91 9.58
N PHE A 464 -10.17 7.81 9.47
CA PHE A 464 -10.90 7.49 8.25
C PHE A 464 -11.76 8.65 7.73
N THR A 465 -11.82 9.78 8.47
CA THR A 465 -12.56 10.97 8.06
C THR A 465 -11.68 11.81 7.14
N LYS A 466 -12.22 12.25 5.99
CA LYS A 466 -11.48 13.14 5.08
C LYS A 466 -11.23 14.49 5.73
N SER A 467 -9.96 14.92 5.79
CA SER A 467 -9.66 16.32 5.99
C SER A 467 -10.03 17.09 4.71
N THR A 468 -10.80 18.15 4.85
CA THR A 468 -11.35 18.96 3.76
C THR A 468 -10.30 19.69 2.90
N SER A 469 -9.01 19.59 3.24
CA SER A 469 -7.91 20.32 2.61
C SER A 469 -7.10 19.53 1.57
N ALA A 470 -7.30 18.23 1.42
CA ALA A 470 -6.49 17.43 0.53
C ALA A 470 -7.18 17.14 -0.81
N THR A 471 -6.80 17.93 -1.81
CA THR A 471 -6.75 17.62 -3.24
C THR A 471 -8.02 17.19 -3.96
N SER A 472 -8.58 18.14 -4.68
CA SER A 472 -9.74 18.04 -5.56
C SER A 472 -9.57 17.20 -6.84
N GLU A 473 -8.45 16.53 -7.10
CA GLU A 473 -8.19 15.93 -8.42
C GLU A 473 -8.03 14.40 -8.49
N ILE A 474 -8.04 13.64 -7.39
CA ILE A 474 -7.72 12.20 -7.46
C ILE A 474 -8.93 11.28 -7.16
N ASN A 475 -10.17 11.71 -7.25
CA ASN A 475 -11.26 11.02 -6.59
C ASN A 475 -12.38 10.48 -7.46
N CYS A 476 -12.09 9.40 -8.22
CA CYS A 476 -13.12 8.43 -8.64
C CYS A 476 -13.12 7.13 -7.81
N GLN A 477 -12.28 7.02 -6.78
CA GLN A 477 -12.23 5.79 -5.97
C GLN A 477 -13.25 5.84 -4.83
N SER A 478 -13.87 4.68 -4.56
CA SER A 478 -14.78 4.44 -3.44
C SER A 478 -14.08 4.68 -2.10
N GLU A 479 -14.74 5.33 -1.13
CA GLU A 479 -14.17 5.61 0.19
C GLU A 479 -13.89 4.35 1.01
N ILE A 480 -14.58 3.24 0.73
CA ILE A 480 -14.35 1.94 1.35
C ILE A 480 -13.14 1.18 0.77
N TYR A 481 -12.50 1.72 -0.28
CA TYR A 481 -11.41 1.04 -1.00
C TYR A 481 -10.26 0.58 -0.09
N PRO A 482 -9.78 1.35 0.90
CA PRO A 482 -8.73 0.88 1.81
C PRO A 482 -9.15 -0.36 2.61
N ILE A 483 -10.40 -0.38 3.11
CA ILE A 483 -10.94 -1.54 3.84
C ILE A 483 -11.18 -2.73 2.89
N LEU A 484 -11.50 -2.47 1.63
CA LEU A 484 -11.61 -3.50 0.61
C LEU A 484 -10.27 -4.23 0.38
N GLN A 485 -9.17 -3.50 0.32
CA GLN A 485 -7.83 -4.08 0.20
C GLN A 485 -7.50 -4.96 1.42
N LEU A 486 -7.83 -4.50 2.63
CA LEU A 486 -7.69 -5.29 3.86
C LEU A 486 -8.44 -6.61 3.78
N ALA A 487 -9.65 -6.60 3.21
CA ALA A 487 -10.50 -7.80 3.08
C ALA A 487 -10.00 -8.81 2.02
N GLN A 488 -9.06 -8.46 1.17
CA GLN A 488 -8.53 -9.37 0.14
C GLN A 488 -7.59 -10.43 0.73
N HIS A 489 -6.86 -10.12 1.81
CA HIS A 489 -5.91 -11.03 2.43
C HIS A 489 -6.50 -11.75 3.65
N PRO A 490 -6.54 -13.10 3.66
CA PRO A 490 -7.12 -13.87 4.78
C PRO A 490 -6.33 -13.72 6.08
N ALA A 491 -5.05 -13.35 6.04
CA ALA A 491 -4.24 -13.09 7.22
C ALA A 491 -4.80 -11.95 8.09
N ASN A 492 -5.52 -11.01 7.50
CA ASN A 492 -6.06 -9.83 8.16
C ASN A 492 -7.44 -10.06 8.82
N LYS A 493 -7.82 -11.33 9.04
CA LYS A 493 -9.13 -11.69 9.60
C LYS A 493 -9.42 -10.99 10.94
N ARG A 494 -8.43 -10.91 11.84
CA ARG A 494 -8.57 -10.25 13.15
C ARG A 494 -8.84 -8.76 13.01
N LEU A 495 -8.07 -8.08 12.18
CA LEU A 495 -8.24 -6.65 11.90
C LEU A 495 -9.61 -6.34 11.29
N LEU A 496 -10.09 -7.20 10.38
CA LEU A 496 -11.39 -7.02 9.75
C LEU A 496 -12.56 -7.21 10.74
N GLN A 497 -12.38 -8.08 11.73
CA GLN A 497 -13.36 -8.33 12.80
C GLN A 497 -13.27 -7.30 13.94
N HIS A 498 -12.34 -6.34 13.87
CA HIS A 498 -12.21 -5.31 14.89
C HIS A 498 -13.48 -4.42 14.97
N PRO A 499 -13.93 -4.03 16.19
CA PRO A 499 -15.12 -3.20 16.38
C PRO A 499 -15.13 -1.91 15.57
N LEU A 500 -13.96 -1.23 15.46
CA LEU A 500 -13.80 0.00 14.68
C LEU A 500 -14.16 -0.20 13.19
N ILE A 501 -13.71 -1.28 12.57
CA ILE A 501 -14.05 -1.60 11.18
C ILE A 501 -15.55 -1.95 11.06
N SER A 502 -16.06 -2.73 12.02
CA SER A 502 -17.46 -3.14 12.04
C SER A 502 -18.41 -1.94 12.12
N ILE A 503 -18.07 -0.92 12.91
CA ILE A 503 -18.90 0.28 13.02
C ILE A 503 -18.86 1.14 11.76
N ILE A 504 -17.69 1.28 11.12
CA ILE A 504 -17.57 1.98 9.83
C ILE A 504 -18.47 1.33 8.78
N LEU A 505 -18.47 -0.01 8.71
CA LEU A 505 -19.30 -0.75 7.78
C LEU A 505 -20.80 -0.56 8.09
N GLN A 506 -21.17 -0.58 9.36
CA GLN A 506 -22.54 -0.40 9.79
C GLN A 506 -23.06 0.98 9.41
N LEU A 507 -22.31 2.03 9.72
CA LEU A 507 -22.67 3.42 9.37
C LEU A 507 -22.80 3.63 7.86
N LYS A 508 -21.88 3.09 7.09
CA LYS A 508 -21.95 3.19 5.63
C LYS A 508 -23.17 2.44 5.08
N LEU A 509 -23.52 1.28 5.65
CA LEU A 509 -24.72 0.56 5.26
C LEU A 509 -26.00 1.33 5.65
N GLU A 510 -26.04 1.96 6.80
CA GLU A 510 -27.16 2.81 7.21
C GLU A 510 -27.33 4.01 6.28
N TYR A 511 -26.23 4.63 5.87
CA TYR A 511 -26.28 5.72 4.90
C TYR A 511 -26.74 5.26 3.52
N LEU A 512 -26.26 4.08 3.09
CA LEU A 512 -26.56 3.52 1.77
C LEU A 512 -27.86 2.68 1.75
N TRP A 513 -28.65 2.65 2.84
CA TRP A 513 -29.82 1.77 2.95
C TRP A 513 -30.84 2.01 1.84
N GLN A 514 -31.07 3.27 1.47
CA GLN A 514 -32.01 3.63 0.39
C GLN A 514 -31.52 3.10 -0.96
N ALA A 515 -30.22 3.26 -1.27
CA ALA A 515 -29.62 2.73 -2.49
C ALA A 515 -29.68 1.20 -2.52
N ASN A 516 -29.45 0.56 -1.37
CA ASN A 516 -29.55 -0.90 -1.23
C ASN A 516 -30.99 -1.38 -1.39
N LEU A 517 -31.97 -0.66 -0.84
CA LEU A 517 -33.38 -0.96 -1.01
C LEU A 517 -33.82 -0.83 -2.47
N VAL A 518 -33.45 0.27 -3.16
CA VAL A 518 -33.74 0.45 -4.60
C VAL A 518 -33.12 -0.67 -5.41
N TYR A 519 -31.86 -1.02 -5.13
CA TYR A 519 -31.18 -2.14 -5.78
C TYR A 519 -31.94 -3.46 -5.57
N PHE A 520 -32.38 -3.74 -4.37
CA PHE A 520 -33.14 -4.94 -4.04
C PHE A 520 -34.51 -4.98 -4.75
N VAL A 521 -35.31 -3.91 -4.63
CA VAL A 521 -36.63 -3.79 -5.28
C VAL A 521 -36.52 -3.99 -6.78
N TYR A 522 -35.51 -3.41 -7.38
CA TYR A 522 -35.18 -3.58 -8.79
C TYR A 522 -34.98 -5.06 -9.17
N HIS A 523 -34.20 -5.80 -8.38
CA HIS A 523 -34.00 -7.24 -8.60
C HIS A 523 -35.25 -8.07 -8.36
N CYS A 524 -36.08 -7.70 -7.40
CA CYS A 524 -37.37 -8.32 -7.17
C CYS A 524 -38.28 -8.16 -8.39
N ILE A 525 -38.42 -6.96 -8.93
CA ILE A 525 -39.22 -6.68 -10.12
C ILE A 525 -38.68 -7.47 -11.31
N HIS A 526 -37.36 -7.48 -11.51
CA HIS A 526 -36.72 -8.24 -12.59
C HIS A 526 -37.03 -9.73 -12.49
N TRP A 527 -36.88 -10.32 -11.29
CA TRP A 527 -37.16 -11.73 -11.04
C TRP A 527 -38.63 -12.06 -11.28
N ILE A 528 -39.56 -11.26 -10.74
CA ILE A 528 -41.02 -11.48 -10.89
C ILE A 528 -41.40 -11.33 -12.35
N CYS A 529 -41.02 -10.25 -13.04
CA CYS A 529 -41.41 -10.01 -14.43
C CYS A 529 -40.90 -11.08 -15.38
N LEU A 530 -39.63 -11.48 -15.25
CA LEU A 530 -39.03 -12.49 -16.12
C LEU A 530 -39.63 -13.88 -15.86
N THR A 531 -39.84 -14.25 -14.59
CA THR A 531 -40.46 -15.51 -14.22
C THR A 531 -41.92 -15.57 -14.73
N TRP A 532 -42.68 -14.50 -14.50
CA TRP A 532 -44.05 -14.38 -15.01
C TRP A 532 -44.07 -14.53 -16.53
N PHE A 533 -43.19 -13.84 -17.22
CA PHE A 533 -43.13 -13.93 -18.67
C PHE A 533 -42.80 -15.35 -19.16
N MET A 534 -41.83 -16.02 -18.56
CA MET A 534 -41.41 -17.37 -18.96
C MET A 534 -42.49 -18.45 -18.67
N VAL A 535 -43.29 -18.26 -17.62
CA VAL A 535 -44.31 -19.22 -17.20
C VAL A 535 -45.63 -19.00 -17.91
N TYR A 536 -46.08 -17.73 -18.03
CA TYR A 536 -47.48 -17.44 -18.41
C TYR A 536 -47.68 -16.86 -19.82
N CYS A 537 -46.68 -16.11 -20.35
CA CYS A 537 -46.88 -15.44 -21.65
C CYS A 537 -46.97 -16.38 -22.83
N ASN A 538 -46.53 -17.63 -22.70
CA ASN A 538 -46.66 -18.63 -23.77
C ASN A 538 -48.07 -19.18 -23.95
N ASP A 539 -48.89 -19.17 -22.86
CA ASP A 539 -50.22 -19.85 -22.86
C ASP A 539 -51.40 -18.86 -22.88
N ILE A 540 -51.29 -17.65 -22.37
CA ILE A 540 -52.45 -16.83 -22.03
C ILE A 540 -52.73 -15.72 -23.04
N LEU A 541 -51.74 -15.19 -23.72
CA LEU A 541 -51.94 -13.94 -24.45
C LEU A 541 -52.27 -14.10 -25.92
N GLY A 542 -52.07 -15.27 -26.56
CA GLY A 542 -52.35 -15.40 -28.01
C GLY A 542 -51.72 -14.30 -28.86
N LEU A 543 -50.87 -13.43 -28.21
CA LEU A 543 -50.14 -12.36 -28.85
C LEU A 543 -49.14 -12.95 -29.82
N GLY A 544 -49.18 -12.45 -31.03
CA GLY A 544 -48.45 -13.02 -32.14
C GLY A 544 -46.94 -13.20 -31.80
N ARG A 545 -46.37 -14.29 -32.27
CA ARG A 545 -44.96 -14.75 -32.11
C ARG A 545 -43.94 -13.60 -32.14
N MET A 546 -44.21 -12.56 -32.92
CA MET A 546 -43.35 -11.39 -33.05
C MET A 546 -43.23 -10.54 -31.77
N ILE A 547 -44.29 -10.41 -30.98
CA ILE A 547 -44.29 -9.61 -29.75
C ILE A 547 -43.50 -10.35 -28.66
N ASP A 548 -43.73 -11.65 -28.56
CA ASP A 548 -43.02 -12.48 -27.55
C ASP A 548 -41.52 -12.52 -27.80
N THR A 549 -41.08 -12.67 -29.05
CA THR A 549 -39.66 -12.64 -29.40
C THR A 549 -39.06 -11.27 -29.18
N SER A 550 -39.80 -10.20 -29.46
CA SER A 550 -39.34 -8.82 -29.18
C SER A 550 -39.14 -8.58 -27.67
N ILE A 551 -40.02 -9.08 -26.82
CA ILE A 551 -39.87 -8.99 -25.36
C ILE A 551 -38.65 -9.80 -24.88
N MET A 552 -38.47 -11.04 -25.42
CA MET A 552 -37.30 -11.86 -25.07
C MET A 552 -35.98 -11.21 -25.48
N ILE A 553 -35.93 -10.58 -26.68
CA ILE A 553 -34.77 -9.85 -27.15
C ILE A 553 -34.52 -8.65 -26.23
N PHE A 554 -35.56 -7.89 -25.87
CA PHE A 554 -35.42 -6.76 -24.93
C PHE A 554 -34.85 -7.21 -23.58
N VAL A 555 -35.33 -8.30 -23.01
CA VAL A 555 -34.81 -8.85 -21.73
C VAL A 555 -33.38 -9.33 -21.88
N ALA A 556 -33.01 -9.97 -23.00
CA ALA A 556 -31.64 -10.39 -23.24
C ALA A 556 -30.70 -9.18 -23.38
N VAL A 557 -31.06 -8.17 -24.16
CA VAL A 557 -30.29 -6.91 -24.29
C VAL A 557 -30.13 -6.21 -22.95
N TYR A 558 -31.18 -6.17 -22.16
CA TYR A 558 -31.17 -5.61 -20.81
C TYR A 558 -30.22 -6.37 -19.86
N THR A 559 -30.28 -7.72 -19.85
CA THR A 559 -29.33 -8.54 -19.03
C THR A 559 -27.90 -8.41 -19.49
N ILE A 560 -27.66 -8.28 -20.80
CA ILE A 560 -26.33 -7.97 -21.36
C ILE A 560 -25.85 -6.59 -20.89
N GLY A 561 -26.69 -5.56 -20.98
CA GLY A 561 -26.37 -4.21 -20.50
C GLY A 561 -25.97 -4.20 -19.01
N ARG A 562 -26.70 -4.94 -18.18
CA ARG A 562 -26.40 -5.13 -16.75
C ARG A 562 -25.05 -5.82 -16.53
N MET A 563 -24.73 -6.84 -17.33
CA MET A 563 -23.44 -7.53 -17.29
C MET A 563 -22.30 -6.60 -17.69
N VAL A 564 -22.46 -5.82 -18.74
CA VAL A 564 -21.46 -4.83 -19.19
C VAL A 564 -21.20 -3.79 -18.10
N MET A 565 -22.26 -3.29 -17.46
CA MET A 565 -22.13 -2.38 -16.31
C MET A 565 -21.39 -3.03 -15.14
N SER A 566 -21.67 -4.29 -14.81
CA SER A 566 -20.93 -5.02 -13.77
C SER A 566 -19.45 -5.21 -14.12
N CYS A 567 -19.14 -5.45 -15.39
CA CYS A 567 -17.77 -5.54 -15.89
C CYS A 567 -17.06 -4.18 -15.85
N ALA A 568 -17.74 -3.08 -16.16
CA ALA A 568 -17.19 -1.74 -16.11
C ALA A 568 -16.84 -1.29 -14.69
N ILE A 569 -17.62 -1.72 -13.70
CA ILE A 569 -17.43 -1.39 -12.29
C ILE A 569 -16.23 -2.16 -11.69
N ASP A 570 -16.05 -3.43 -12.06
CA ASP A 570 -15.09 -4.33 -11.40
C ASP A 570 -14.34 -5.20 -12.43
N LYS A 571 -13.48 -4.57 -13.21
CA LYS A 571 -12.75 -5.23 -14.31
C LYS A 571 -11.82 -6.34 -13.82
N GLU A 572 -11.12 -6.12 -12.71
CA GLU A 572 -10.07 -7.03 -12.24
C GLU A 572 -10.62 -8.31 -11.62
N HIS A 573 -11.77 -8.23 -10.94
CA HIS A 573 -12.36 -9.38 -10.24
C HIS A 573 -13.63 -9.92 -10.88
N PHE A 574 -13.99 -9.46 -12.09
CA PHE A 574 -15.25 -9.85 -12.77
C PHE A 574 -15.38 -11.37 -12.92
N LEU A 575 -14.34 -12.04 -13.41
CA LEU A 575 -14.35 -13.49 -13.64
C LEU A 575 -14.20 -14.33 -12.37
N GLN A 576 -13.73 -13.75 -11.28
CA GLN A 576 -13.57 -14.48 -10.01
C GLN A 576 -14.90 -14.65 -9.25
N ARG A 577 -15.91 -13.88 -9.62
CA ARG A 577 -17.24 -13.93 -8.95
C ARG A 577 -18.16 -14.95 -9.62
N CYS A 578 -18.61 -15.95 -8.86
CA CYS A 578 -19.58 -16.94 -9.32
C CYS A 578 -20.88 -16.31 -9.86
N GLU A 579 -21.26 -15.15 -9.37
CA GLU A 579 -22.47 -14.42 -9.78
C GLU A 579 -22.43 -13.99 -11.24
N ASN A 580 -21.28 -13.55 -11.70
CA ASN A 580 -21.11 -13.14 -13.09
C ASN A 580 -21.18 -14.34 -14.04
N TRP A 581 -20.71 -15.51 -13.60
CA TRP A 581 -20.88 -16.76 -14.34
C TRP A 581 -22.36 -17.17 -14.46
N LEU A 582 -23.14 -16.99 -13.37
CA LEU A 582 -24.60 -17.26 -13.43
C LEU A 582 -25.29 -16.33 -14.45
N GLN A 583 -24.89 -15.04 -14.49
CA GLN A 583 -25.41 -14.08 -15.48
C GLN A 583 -25.02 -14.46 -16.91
N ILE A 584 -23.78 -14.87 -17.13
CA ILE A 584 -23.33 -15.35 -18.45
C ILE A 584 -24.13 -16.55 -18.88
N MET A 585 -24.28 -17.54 -18.02
CA MET A 585 -25.09 -18.75 -18.31
C MET A 585 -26.54 -18.40 -18.60
N LEU A 586 -27.16 -17.50 -17.83
CA LEU A 586 -28.51 -17.02 -18.07
C LEU A 586 -28.65 -16.35 -19.45
N ILE A 587 -27.71 -15.51 -19.86
CA ILE A 587 -27.68 -14.86 -21.17
C ILE A 587 -27.58 -15.90 -22.27
N ILE A 588 -26.72 -16.91 -22.15
CA ILE A 588 -26.57 -17.99 -23.12
C ILE A 588 -27.88 -18.75 -23.27
N VAL A 589 -28.54 -19.14 -22.17
CA VAL A 589 -29.81 -19.87 -22.17
C VAL A 589 -30.94 -19.03 -22.81
N LEU A 590 -30.99 -17.72 -22.52
CA LEU A 590 -31.95 -16.80 -23.14
C LEU A 590 -31.73 -16.69 -24.66
N ILE A 591 -30.51 -16.59 -25.12
CA ILE A 591 -30.18 -16.56 -26.54
C ILE A 591 -30.55 -17.88 -27.20
N CYS A 592 -30.25 -19.04 -26.58
CA CYS A 592 -30.68 -20.35 -27.06
C CYS A 592 -32.21 -20.45 -27.17
N ALA A 593 -32.94 -19.97 -26.16
CA ALA A 593 -34.40 -19.97 -26.18
C ALA A 593 -34.96 -19.14 -27.34
N ILE A 594 -34.36 -17.95 -27.62
CA ILE A 594 -34.74 -17.09 -28.77
C ILE A 594 -34.49 -17.81 -30.10
N VAL A 595 -33.31 -18.40 -30.28
CA VAL A 595 -32.94 -19.12 -31.50
C VAL A 595 -33.83 -20.34 -31.77
N VAL A 596 -34.11 -21.13 -30.72
CA VAL A 596 -34.99 -22.31 -30.80
C VAL A 596 -36.43 -21.90 -31.15
N LYS A 597 -36.91 -20.79 -30.57
CA LYS A 597 -38.27 -20.27 -30.85
C LYS A 597 -38.42 -19.82 -32.30
N GLU A 598 -37.39 -19.25 -32.90
CA GLU A 598 -37.40 -18.81 -34.32
C GLU A 598 -37.19 -19.98 -35.31
N SER A 599 -36.56 -21.08 -34.90
CA SER A 599 -36.11 -22.18 -35.74
C SER A 599 -37.15 -23.29 -36.04
N PHE A 600 -38.45 -22.99 -36.15
CA PHE A 600 -39.56 -23.89 -36.48
C PHE A 600 -40.11 -24.83 -35.38
N ALA A 601 -41.40 -25.14 -35.52
CA ALA A 601 -42.33 -25.88 -34.64
C ALA A 601 -41.88 -27.28 -34.13
N VAL A 602 -40.73 -27.78 -34.51
CA VAL A 602 -40.25 -29.14 -34.19
C VAL A 602 -39.61 -29.24 -32.80
N HIS A 603 -39.28 -28.11 -32.14
CA HIS A 603 -38.47 -28.11 -30.89
C HIS A 603 -39.16 -27.46 -29.67
N GLU A 604 -40.48 -27.60 -29.56
CA GLU A 604 -41.21 -27.05 -28.40
C GLU A 604 -40.69 -27.59 -27.06
N GLU A 605 -40.30 -28.84 -27.02
CA GLU A 605 -39.73 -29.46 -25.81
C GLU A 605 -38.38 -28.87 -25.39
N ILE A 606 -37.53 -28.54 -26.39
CA ILE A 606 -36.23 -27.88 -26.14
C ILE A 606 -36.46 -26.44 -25.65
N TYR A 607 -37.39 -25.71 -26.26
CA TYR A 607 -37.77 -24.36 -25.82
C TYR A 607 -38.26 -24.35 -24.38
N ARG A 608 -39.19 -25.27 -24.01
CA ARG A 608 -39.68 -25.43 -22.64
C ARG A 608 -38.55 -25.74 -21.65
N SER A 609 -37.59 -26.59 -22.06
CA SER A 609 -36.42 -26.92 -21.26
C SER A 609 -35.48 -25.69 -21.05
N CYS A 610 -35.30 -24.88 -22.09
CA CYS A 610 -34.53 -23.60 -21.98
C CYS A 610 -35.22 -22.61 -21.03
N CYS A 611 -36.55 -22.44 -21.15
CA CYS A 611 -37.31 -21.57 -20.24
C CYS A 611 -37.26 -22.06 -18.79
N ALA A 612 -37.39 -23.34 -18.54
CA ALA A 612 -37.27 -23.93 -17.21
C ALA A 612 -35.86 -23.70 -16.61
N THR A 613 -34.83 -23.90 -17.43
CA THR A 613 -33.44 -23.66 -17.03
C THR A 613 -33.18 -22.17 -16.74
N ALA A 614 -33.74 -21.25 -17.54
CA ALA A 614 -33.66 -19.82 -17.34
C ALA A 614 -34.30 -19.39 -16.02
N VAL A 615 -35.49 -19.89 -15.70
CA VAL A 615 -36.19 -19.63 -14.43
C VAL A 615 -35.37 -20.15 -13.24
N MET A 616 -34.78 -21.32 -13.36
CA MET A 616 -33.92 -21.90 -12.32
C MET A 616 -32.68 -21.05 -12.07
N LEU A 617 -31.94 -20.66 -13.11
CA LEU A 617 -30.76 -19.81 -13.02
C LEU A 617 -31.12 -18.45 -12.44
N LEU A 618 -32.22 -17.84 -12.87
CA LEU A 618 -32.69 -16.57 -12.37
C LEU A 618 -33.06 -16.63 -10.88
N SER A 619 -33.68 -17.74 -10.42
CA SER A 619 -34.01 -17.95 -9.02
C SER A 619 -32.77 -18.12 -8.15
N VAL A 620 -31.75 -18.82 -8.66
CA VAL A 620 -30.44 -18.93 -7.99
C VAL A 620 -29.77 -17.55 -7.89
N GLU A 621 -29.77 -16.77 -8.99
CA GLU A 621 -29.25 -15.41 -8.97
C GLU A 621 -29.96 -14.52 -7.95
N PHE A 622 -31.30 -14.57 -7.93
CA PHE A 622 -32.12 -13.82 -6.96
C PHE A 622 -31.78 -14.22 -5.51
N THR A 623 -31.62 -15.52 -5.26
CA THR A 623 -31.19 -16.00 -3.92
C THR A 623 -29.83 -15.43 -3.50
N VAL A 624 -28.89 -15.31 -4.43
CA VAL A 624 -27.59 -14.69 -4.16
C VAL A 624 -27.72 -13.19 -3.87
N VAL A 625 -28.62 -12.50 -4.59
CA VAL A 625 -28.92 -11.08 -4.32
C VAL A 625 -29.58 -10.90 -2.95
N LEU A 626 -30.51 -11.78 -2.59
CA LEU A 626 -31.18 -11.79 -1.28
C LEU A 626 -30.17 -11.90 -0.13
N GLY A 627 -29.10 -12.69 -0.33
CA GLY A 627 -28.01 -12.82 0.65
C GLY A 627 -27.19 -11.54 0.88
N LYS A 628 -27.23 -10.59 -0.04
CA LYS A 628 -26.51 -9.32 0.09
C LYS A 628 -27.29 -8.24 0.85
N VAL A 629 -28.57 -8.50 1.07
CA VAL A 629 -29.48 -7.55 1.72
C VAL A 629 -29.27 -7.61 3.24
N SER A 630 -28.60 -6.61 3.78
CA SER A 630 -28.14 -6.58 5.19
C SER A 630 -29.29 -6.58 6.20
N PHE A 631 -30.44 -5.95 5.89
CA PHE A 631 -31.56 -5.83 6.83
C PHE A 631 -32.32 -7.14 7.07
N LEU A 632 -32.13 -8.16 6.23
CA LEU A 632 -32.83 -9.44 6.38
C LEU A 632 -32.10 -10.43 7.32
N GLY A 633 -30.85 -10.18 7.68
CA GLY A 633 -30.06 -11.08 8.53
C GLY A 633 -29.78 -12.47 7.94
N ILE A 634 -30.17 -12.72 6.68
CA ILE A 634 -30.12 -14.02 6.02
C ILE A 634 -28.75 -14.30 5.38
N SER A 635 -27.92 -13.27 5.28
CA SER A 635 -26.63 -13.28 4.59
C SER A 635 -25.74 -14.47 5.01
N THR A 636 -25.64 -14.72 6.31
CA THR A 636 -24.82 -15.81 6.87
C THR A 636 -25.33 -17.19 6.45
N ASN A 637 -26.64 -17.41 6.51
CA ASN A 637 -27.25 -18.70 6.14
C ASN A 637 -27.09 -18.99 4.65
N LEU A 638 -27.20 -17.97 3.79
CA LEU A 638 -27.02 -18.13 2.35
C LEU A 638 -25.55 -18.38 1.95
N ILE A 639 -24.59 -17.79 2.69
CA ILE A 639 -23.18 -18.09 2.52
C ILE A 639 -22.89 -19.54 2.88
N MET A 640 -23.42 -20.00 4.03
CA MET A 640 -23.30 -21.39 4.43
C MET A 640 -23.89 -22.32 3.38
N LEU A 641 -25.12 -22.05 2.93
CA LEU A 641 -25.77 -22.83 1.88
C LEU A 641 -24.94 -22.93 0.61
N LYS A 642 -24.37 -21.79 0.15
CA LYS A 642 -23.51 -21.78 -1.03
C LYS A 642 -22.28 -22.67 -0.85
N THR A 643 -21.57 -22.55 0.27
CA THR A 643 -20.34 -23.30 0.52
C THR A 643 -20.61 -24.78 0.70
N ILE A 644 -21.65 -25.13 1.49
CA ILE A 644 -22.07 -26.51 1.67
C ILE A 644 -22.47 -27.13 0.32
N SER A 645 -23.22 -26.40 -0.51
CA SER A 645 -23.63 -26.91 -1.85
C SER A 645 -22.40 -27.15 -2.76
N ILE A 646 -21.40 -26.26 -2.75
CA ILE A 646 -20.17 -26.45 -3.54
C ILE A 646 -19.40 -27.66 -3.03
N ASN A 647 -19.22 -27.81 -1.72
CA ASN A 647 -18.49 -28.91 -1.12
C ASN A 647 -19.25 -30.25 -1.33
N PHE A 648 -20.57 -30.21 -1.19
CA PHE A 648 -21.41 -31.35 -1.50
C PHE A 648 -21.26 -31.80 -2.97
N CYS A 649 -21.28 -30.84 -3.92
CA CYS A 649 -21.06 -31.17 -5.34
C CYS A 649 -19.65 -31.75 -5.57
N LYS A 650 -18.61 -31.22 -4.92
CA LYS A 650 -17.25 -31.79 -5.00
C LYS A 650 -17.20 -33.21 -4.46
N SER A 651 -17.87 -33.48 -3.32
CA SER A 651 -17.96 -34.83 -2.73
C SER A 651 -18.71 -35.77 -3.65
N LEU A 652 -19.83 -35.30 -4.25
CA LEU A 652 -20.59 -36.08 -5.20
C LEU A 652 -19.77 -36.48 -6.42
N ILE A 653 -18.90 -35.61 -6.93
CA ILE A 653 -17.97 -35.91 -8.06
C ILE A 653 -16.98 -37.02 -7.71
N SER A 654 -16.70 -37.26 -6.44
CA SER A 654 -15.77 -38.31 -5.99
C SER A 654 -16.36 -39.76 -6.11
N PHE A 655 -17.68 -39.90 -6.13
CA PHE A 655 -18.35 -41.21 -6.09
C PHE A 655 -19.19 -41.60 -7.32
N PRO A 656 -19.18 -40.91 -8.48
CA PRO A 656 -20.03 -41.28 -9.60
C PRO A 656 -19.73 -42.69 -10.16
N SER A 657 -18.43 -43.09 -10.09
CA SER A 657 -18.05 -44.45 -10.55
C SER A 657 -18.79 -45.57 -9.82
N ILE A 658 -18.98 -45.41 -8.50
CA ILE A 658 -19.73 -46.38 -7.69
C ILE A 658 -21.20 -46.36 -8.06
N LEU A 659 -21.81 -45.19 -8.21
CA LEU A 659 -23.22 -45.06 -8.59
C LEU A 659 -23.49 -45.59 -10.01
N ILE A 660 -22.61 -45.29 -10.96
CA ILE A 660 -22.68 -45.80 -12.33
C ILE A 660 -22.51 -47.34 -12.36
N ALA A 661 -21.55 -47.88 -11.58
CA ALA A 661 -21.34 -49.32 -11.47
C ALA A 661 -22.62 -50.03 -10.98
N TRP A 662 -23.27 -49.52 -9.92
CA TRP A 662 -24.53 -50.07 -9.42
C TRP A 662 -25.66 -49.90 -10.43
N ALA A 663 -25.76 -48.79 -11.14
CA ALA A 663 -26.75 -48.60 -12.20
C ALA A 663 -26.56 -49.66 -13.32
N LEU A 664 -25.31 -49.90 -13.74
CA LEU A 664 -24.99 -50.94 -14.73
C LEU A 664 -25.28 -52.36 -14.22
N VAL A 665 -24.96 -52.63 -12.94
CA VAL A 665 -25.32 -53.91 -12.31
C VAL A 665 -26.83 -54.10 -12.33
N PHE A 666 -27.62 -53.10 -11.98
CA PHE A 666 -29.09 -53.19 -12.07
C PHE A 666 -29.57 -53.29 -13.51
N HIS A 667 -28.95 -52.64 -14.48
CA HIS A 667 -29.27 -52.84 -15.90
C HIS A 667 -29.05 -54.28 -16.35
N ILE A 668 -27.96 -54.90 -15.98
CA ILE A 668 -27.67 -56.28 -16.34
C ILE A 668 -28.69 -57.25 -15.68
N LEU A 669 -28.98 -57.05 -14.39
CA LEU A 669 -29.83 -57.98 -13.64
C LEU A 669 -31.32 -57.89 -13.97
N PHE A 670 -31.80 -56.69 -14.32
CA PHE A 670 -33.23 -56.42 -14.54
C PHE A 670 -33.61 -56.16 -16.01
N LYS A 671 -32.68 -56.36 -16.96
CA LYS A 671 -32.85 -56.10 -18.41
C LYS A 671 -34.07 -56.77 -19.08
N HIS A 672 -34.52 -57.91 -18.54
CA HIS A 672 -35.59 -58.70 -19.16
C HIS A 672 -37.01 -58.17 -18.94
N ARG A 673 -37.23 -57.21 -18.02
CA ARG A 673 -38.61 -56.75 -17.69
C ARG A 673 -38.93 -55.32 -18.14
N HIS A 674 -37.92 -54.46 -18.36
CA HIS A 674 -38.15 -53.09 -18.79
C HIS A 674 -37.03 -52.67 -19.75
N HIS A 675 -37.38 -52.27 -20.96
CA HIS A 675 -36.52 -51.53 -21.89
C HIS A 675 -36.29 -50.10 -21.30
N THR A 676 -35.51 -49.97 -20.26
CA THR A 676 -35.17 -48.67 -19.70
C THR A 676 -33.79 -48.26 -20.22
N ASP A 677 -33.74 -47.05 -20.78
CA ASP A 677 -32.48 -46.46 -21.22
C ASP A 677 -31.47 -46.37 -20.04
N PRO A 678 -30.17 -46.57 -20.31
CA PRO A 678 -29.16 -46.54 -19.26
C PRO A 678 -29.18 -45.21 -18.45
N ALA A 679 -29.48 -44.09 -19.09
CA ALA A 679 -29.58 -42.78 -18.43
C ALA A 679 -30.74 -42.75 -17.40
N THR A 680 -31.90 -43.33 -17.75
CA THR A 680 -33.06 -43.43 -16.83
C THR A 680 -32.71 -44.27 -15.60
N LEU A 681 -31.90 -45.31 -15.81
CA LEU A 681 -31.51 -46.21 -14.73
C LEU A 681 -30.51 -45.56 -13.77
N VAL A 682 -29.57 -44.74 -14.27
CA VAL A 682 -28.68 -43.94 -13.43
C VAL A 682 -29.50 -42.98 -12.56
N THR A 683 -30.51 -42.33 -13.14
CA THR A 683 -31.41 -41.44 -12.39
C THR A 683 -32.19 -42.22 -11.31
N LYS A 684 -32.74 -43.40 -11.64
CA LYS A 684 -33.40 -44.28 -10.65
C LYS A 684 -32.45 -44.72 -9.53
N THR A 685 -31.20 -45.07 -9.87
CA THR A 685 -30.20 -45.46 -8.88
C THR A 685 -29.84 -44.29 -7.94
N MET A 686 -29.77 -43.07 -8.46
CA MET A 686 -29.59 -41.87 -7.64
C MET A 686 -30.80 -41.64 -6.69
N VAL A 687 -32.03 -41.85 -7.18
CA VAL A 687 -33.24 -41.76 -6.32
C VAL A 687 -33.20 -42.84 -5.24
N MET A 688 -32.86 -44.08 -5.58
CA MET A 688 -32.71 -45.16 -4.60
C MET A 688 -31.60 -44.91 -3.55
N MET A 689 -30.57 -44.16 -3.90
CA MET A 689 -29.54 -43.73 -2.96
C MET A 689 -30.14 -42.88 -1.83
N THR A 690 -31.15 -42.07 -2.08
CA THR A 690 -31.81 -41.24 -1.04
C THR A 690 -32.73 -42.07 -0.11
N GLY A 691 -32.91 -43.36 -0.38
CA GLY A 691 -33.72 -44.26 0.42
C GLY A 691 -35.14 -44.50 -0.14
N GLU A 692 -35.46 -43.91 -1.28
CA GLU A 692 -36.73 -44.17 -1.98
C GLU A 692 -36.62 -45.41 -2.87
N PHE A 693 -37.06 -46.54 -2.35
CA PHE A 693 -37.01 -47.81 -3.06
C PHE A 693 -38.37 -48.12 -3.70
N ASP A 694 -38.40 -48.31 -5.03
CA ASP A 694 -39.58 -48.84 -5.75
C ASP A 694 -39.62 -50.37 -5.58
N ALA A 695 -40.07 -50.81 -4.41
CA ALA A 695 -40.06 -52.20 -3.98
C ALA A 695 -41.01 -53.06 -4.83
N THR A 696 -42.02 -52.45 -5.46
CA THR A 696 -43.00 -53.15 -6.30
C THR A 696 -42.39 -53.64 -7.61
N ASN A 697 -41.35 -52.98 -8.09
CA ASN A 697 -40.70 -53.31 -9.35
C ASN A 697 -39.46 -54.21 -9.18
N ILE A 698 -39.11 -54.57 -7.94
CA ILE A 698 -37.95 -55.41 -7.64
C ILE A 698 -38.43 -56.87 -7.51
N PRO A 699 -38.02 -57.83 -8.37
CA PRO A 699 -38.47 -59.22 -8.31
C PRO A 699 -37.69 -60.01 -7.24
N PHE A 700 -38.07 -59.84 -5.99
CA PHE A 700 -37.48 -60.54 -4.85
C PHE A 700 -37.62 -62.09 -4.90
N ALA A 701 -38.59 -62.63 -5.68
CA ALA A 701 -38.86 -64.04 -5.74
C ALA A 701 -38.03 -64.83 -6.76
N GLU A 702 -37.20 -64.14 -7.63
CA GLU A 702 -36.56 -64.82 -8.77
C GLU A 702 -35.19 -65.42 -8.49
N SER A 703 -34.41 -64.86 -7.57
CA SER A 703 -33.06 -65.31 -7.26
C SER A 703 -32.51 -64.77 -5.98
N VAL A 704 -31.98 -65.65 -5.12
CA VAL A 704 -31.31 -65.25 -3.86
C VAL A 704 -30.13 -64.34 -4.14
N PHE A 705 -29.41 -64.54 -5.24
CA PHE A 705 -28.28 -63.67 -5.62
C PHE A 705 -28.71 -62.22 -5.89
N LYS A 706 -29.82 -61.99 -6.59
CA LYS A 706 -30.37 -60.66 -6.85
C LYS A 706 -30.73 -59.95 -5.55
N ASN A 707 -31.32 -60.66 -4.59
CA ASN A 707 -31.69 -60.11 -3.28
C ASN A 707 -30.47 -59.73 -2.44
N VAL A 708 -29.44 -60.57 -2.42
CA VAL A 708 -28.17 -60.27 -1.70
C VAL A 708 -27.51 -59.02 -2.28
N LEU A 709 -27.44 -58.91 -3.59
CA LEU A 709 -26.81 -57.78 -4.26
C LEU A 709 -27.61 -56.48 -4.05
N PHE A 710 -28.93 -56.54 -4.06
CA PHE A 710 -29.76 -55.40 -3.70
C PHE A 710 -29.57 -54.98 -2.22
N LEU A 711 -29.49 -55.96 -1.32
CA LEU A 711 -29.23 -55.69 0.08
C LEU A 711 -27.85 -55.01 0.29
N MET A 712 -26.84 -55.45 -0.46
CA MET A 712 -25.52 -54.80 -0.46
C MET A 712 -25.62 -53.35 -0.95
N PHE A 713 -26.38 -53.07 -2.00
CA PHE A 713 -26.63 -51.72 -2.46
C PHE A 713 -27.26 -50.86 -1.36
N VAL A 714 -28.30 -51.36 -0.69
CA VAL A 714 -28.97 -50.63 0.41
C VAL A 714 -27.99 -50.31 1.54
N ILE A 715 -27.17 -51.28 1.94
CA ILE A 715 -26.19 -51.07 3.02
C ILE A 715 -25.09 -50.10 2.59
N PHE A 716 -24.42 -50.35 1.47
CA PHE A 716 -23.21 -49.56 1.10
C PHE A 716 -23.56 -48.21 0.51
N VAL A 717 -24.62 -48.09 -0.30
CA VAL A 717 -24.95 -46.84 -0.99
C VAL A 717 -25.96 -46.03 -0.19
N ALA A 718 -27.13 -46.60 0.14
CA ALA A 718 -28.20 -45.88 0.79
C ALA A 718 -27.90 -45.59 2.25
N LEU A 719 -27.28 -46.51 3.01
CA LEU A 719 -26.95 -46.25 4.42
C LEU A 719 -25.56 -45.65 4.60
N VAL A 720 -24.50 -46.30 4.10
CA VAL A 720 -23.11 -45.85 4.42
C VAL A 720 -22.75 -44.61 3.62
N LEU A 721 -22.88 -44.62 2.29
CA LEU A 721 -22.46 -43.51 1.45
C LEU A 721 -23.31 -42.26 1.69
N ASN A 722 -24.63 -42.40 1.78
CA ASN A 722 -25.51 -41.26 2.07
C ASN A 722 -25.24 -40.65 3.45
N ASN A 723 -25.07 -41.46 4.51
CA ASN A 723 -24.72 -40.96 5.82
C ASN A 723 -23.33 -40.36 5.86
N PHE A 724 -22.35 -40.87 5.12
CA PHE A 724 -21.03 -40.29 4.96
C PHE A 724 -21.09 -38.90 4.33
N ILE A 725 -21.85 -38.74 3.22
CA ILE A 725 -22.00 -37.43 2.56
C ILE A 725 -22.72 -36.44 3.50
N ASN A 726 -23.77 -36.90 4.22
CA ASN A 726 -24.45 -36.06 5.20
C ASN A 726 -23.53 -35.66 6.37
N GLY A 727 -22.67 -36.57 6.84
CA GLY A 727 -21.69 -36.30 7.86
C GLY A 727 -20.69 -35.22 7.43
N LEU A 728 -20.17 -35.29 6.18
CA LEU A 728 -19.30 -34.25 5.62
C LEU A 728 -20.01 -32.88 5.55
N ALA A 729 -21.29 -32.85 5.15
CA ALA A 729 -22.05 -31.61 5.12
C ALA A 729 -22.25 -30.99 6.50
N VAL A 730 -22.42 -31.82 7.55
CA VAL A 730 -22.52 -31.35 8.94
C VAL A 730 -21.20 -30.79 9.43
N ASP A 731 -20.08 -31.46 9.16
CA ASP A 731 -18.74 -31.00 9.56
C ASP A 731 -18.37 -29.69 8.88
N ASP A 732 -18.63 -29.59 7.56
CA ASP A 732 -18.49 -28.36 6.81
C ASP A 732 -19.32 -27.20 7.41
N THR A 733 -20.53 -27.50 7.91
CA THR A 733 -21.40 -26.50 8.54
C THR A 733 -20.79 -25.94 9.81
N ILE A 734 -20.20 -26.77 10.67
CA ILE A 734 -19.55 -26.35 11.93
C ILE A 734 -18.34 -25.45 11.60
N THR A 735 -17.51 -25.88 10.67
CA THR A 735 -16.31 -25.12 10.25
C THR A 735 -16.69 -23.76 9.66
N MET A 736 -17.69 -23.75 8.79
CA MET A 736 -18.18 -22.52 8.15
C MET A 736 -18.87 -21.56 9.12
N ARG A 737 -19.51 -22.07 10.17
CA ARG A 737 -20.12 -21.22 11.20
C ARG A 737 -19.06 -20.38 11.92
N ALA A 738 -17.88 -20.97 12.19
CA ALA A 738 -16.77 -20.24 12.78
C ALA A 738 -16.18 -19.16 11.85
N GLU A 739 -16.32 -19.32 10.53
CA GLU A 739 -15.83 -18.34 9.55
C GLU A 739 -16.92 -17.41 8.99
N SER A 740 -18.19 -17.70 9.30
CA SER A 740 -19.33 -17.01 8.68
C SER A 740 -19.33 -15.51 8.90
N GLU A 741 -18.86 -15.05 10.05
CA GLU A 741 -18.77 -13.64 10.39
C GLU A 741 -17.76 -12.90 9.49
N TYR A 742 -16.55 -13.44 9.35
CA TYR A 742 -15.54 -12.89 8.46
C TYR A 742 -16.05 -12.80 7.01
N ILE A 743 -16.68 -13.86 6.54
CA ILE A 743 -17.20 -13.91 5.17
C ILE A 743 -18.36 -12.90 5.01
N SER A 744 -19.22 -12.76 6.02
CA SER A 744 -20.30 -11.77 6.02
C SER A 744 -19.76 -10.34 5.97
N LEU A 745 -18.74 -10.00 6.78
CA LEU A 745 -18.08 -8.70 6.74
C LEU A 745 -17.48 -8.43 5.36
N LYS A 746 -16.79 -9.40 4.79
CA LYS A 746 -16.23 -9.30 3.44
C LYS A 746 -17.31 -9.00 2.39
N GLN A 747 -18.46 -9.65 2.45
CA GLN A 747 -19.56 -9.38 1.52
C GLN A 747 -20.16 -7.97 1.71
N LYS A 748 -20.30 -7.52 2.95
CA LYS A 748 -20.75 -6.14 3.25
C LYS A 748 -19.81 -5.10 2.64
N ILE A 749 -18.50 -5.32 2.74
CA ILE A 749 -17.49 -4.43 2.14
C ILE A 749 -17.65 -4.37 0.61
N PHE A 750 -17.76 -5.52 -0.05
CA PHE A 750 -17.98 -5.56 -1.49
C PHE A 750 -19.29 -4.91 -1.92
N LEU A 751 -20.36 -5.06 -1.14
CA LEU A 751 -21.65 -4.42 -1.41
C LEU A 751 -21.51 -2.89 -1.32
N ILE A 752 -20.92 -2.37 -0.24
CA ILE A 752 -20.69 -0.94 -0.05
C ILE A 752 -19.85 -0.38 -1.19
N HIS A 753 -18.74 -1.03 -1.53
CA HIS A 753 -17.87 -0.61 -2.63
C HIS A 753 -18.65 -0.51 -3.96
N ARG A 754 -19.47 -1.51 -4.28
CA ARG A 754 -20.31 -1.51 -5.48
C ARG A 754 -21.32 -0.38 -5.49
N LEU A 755 -22.03 -0.16 -4.37
CA LEU A 755 -23.03 0.91 -4.25
C LEU A 755 -22.39 2.30 -4.35
N GLU A 756 -21.26 2.53 -3.68
CA GLU A 756 -20.51 3.77 -3.77
C GLU A 756 -20.00 4.03 -5.21
N THR A 757 -19.50 3.00 -5.88
CA THR A 757 -19.05 3.12 -7.28
C THR A 757 -20.19 3.46 -8.23
N ILE A 758 -21.35 2.84 -8.06
CA ILE A 758 -22.55 3.16 -8.86
C ILE A 758 -22.99 4.61 -8.62
N LEU A 759 -23.02 5.04 -7.37
CA LEU A 759 -23.40 6.42 -7.03
C LEU A 759 -22.39 7.44 -7.58
N ASN A 760 -21.09 7.15 -7.52
CA ASN A 760 -20.04 8.00 -8.09
C ASN A 760 -20.13 8.06 -9.63
N LEU A 761 -20.40 6.96 -10.31
CA LEU A 761 -20.66 6.91 -11.75
C LEU A 761 -21.87 7.74 -12.13
N ARG A 762 -22.99 7.61 -11.40
CA ARG A 762 -24.20 8.42 -11.62
C ARG A 762 -23.88 9.90 -11.48
N ARG A 763 -23.08 10.28 -10.50
CA ARG A 763 -22.67 11.67 -10.25
C ARG A 763 -21.81 12.22 -11.38
N THR A 764 -20.82 11.45 -11.85
CA THR A 764 -19.97 11.88 -12.98
C THR A 764 -20.79 12.06 -14.26
N TRP A 765 -21.74 11.14 -14.53
CA TRP A 765 -22.67 11.28 -15.65
C TRP A 765 -23.61 12.46 -15.48
N ALA A 766 -24.16 12.71 -14.29
CA ALA A 766 -25.02 13.85 -14.02
C ALA A 766 -24.28 15.19 -14.21
N ASN A 767 -23.02 15.27 -13.73
CA ASN A 767 -22.18 16.44 -13.92
C ASN A 767 -21.81 16.65 -15.40
N TYR A 768 -21.49 15.55 -16.12
CA TYR A 768 -21.21 15.60 -17.58
C TYR A 768 -22.42 16.09 -18.38
N ILE A 769 -23.61 15.56 -18.08
CA ILE A 769 -24.87 15.96 -18.72
C ILE A 769 -25.20 17.41 -18.36
N SER A 770 -25.05 17.81 -17.09
CA SER A 770 -25.25 19.19 -16.64
C SER A 770 -24.35 20.18 -17.35
N SER A 771 -23.06 19.83 -17.53
CA SER A 771 -22.10 20.70 -18.24
C SER A 771 -22.35 20.75 -19.76
N THR A 772 -22.79 19.62 -20.37
CA THR A 772 -23.04 19.56 -21.84
C THR A 772 -24.37 20.16 -22.25
N LEU A 773 -25.42 19.98 -21.41
CA LEU A 773 -26.77 20.48 -21.70
C LEU A 773 -27.11 21.80 -20.98
N ASN A 774 -26.16 22.37 -20.23
CA ASN A 774 -26.35 23.63 -19.47
C ASN A 774 -27.57 23.58 -18.51
N TRP A 775 -27.77 22.43 -17.83
CA TRP A 775 -28.81 22.19 -16.84
C TRP A 775 -28.25 22.19 -15.41
N PRO A 776 -28.05 23.34 -14.76
CA PRO A 776 -27.37 23.46 -13.48
C PRO A 776 -28.12 22.78 -12.31
N TRP A 777 -29.43 22.54 -12.42
CA TRP A 777 -30.21 21.83 -11.41
C TRP A 777 -29.94 20.30 -11.34
N LEU A 778 -29.23 19.75 -12.34
CA LEU A 778 -28.81 18.34 -12.35
C LEU A 778 -27.48 18.12 -11.62
N SER A 779 -26.69 19.17 -11.43
CA SER A 779 -25.47 19.13 -10.62
C SER A 779 -25.84 19.12 -9.14
N GLN A 780 -25.91 17.95 -8.57
CA GLN A 780 -26.20 17.78 -7.16
C GLN A 780 -24.95 18.11 -6.33
N GLU A 781 -25.10 19.05 -5.36
CA GLU A 781 -24.06 19.41 -4.39
C GLU A 781 -23.45 18.18 -3.70
N ASN A 782 -22.19 18.35 -3.29
CA ASN A 782 -21.34 17.37 -2.66
C ASN A 782 -21.97 16.64 -1.47
N THR A 783 -22.65 15.54 -1.70
CA THR A 783 -22.95 14.56 -0.65
C THR A 783 -21.81 13.55 -0.58
N THR A 784 -20.63 14.01 -0.18
CA THR A 784 -19.61 13.11 0.36
C THR A 784 -20.16 12.56 1.67
N ILE A 785 -20.13 11.25 1.85
CA ILE A 785 -20.49 10.59 3.12
C ILE A 785 -19.41 10.98 4.13
N ASN A 786 -19.61 12.08 4.83
CA ASN A 786 -18.74 12.45 5.92
C ASN A 786 -19.06 11.52 7.09
N LEU A 787 -18.20 10.55 7.36
CA LEU A 787 -18.28 9.79 8.61
C LEU A 787 -18.13 10.78 9.77
N PRO A 788 -18.90 10.64 10.85
CA PRO A 788 -18.69 11.45 12.03
C PRO A 788 -17.32 11.16 12.64
N PRO A 789 -16.63 12.17 13.22
CA PRO A 789 -15.30 11.97 13.76
C PRO A 789 -15.27 10.99 14.94
N SER A 790 -16.36 10.88 15.69
CA SER A 790 -16.49 9.94 16.80
C SER A 790 -17.96 9.51 16.99
N ILE A 791 -18.15 8.32 17.54
CA ILE A 791 -19.46 7.76 17.84
C ILE A 791 -19.47 7.25 19.27
N LYS A 792 -20.53 7.63 19.99
CA LYS A 792 -20.81 7.13 21.32
C LYS A 792 -21.89 6.05 21.25
N ILE A 793 -21.58 4.83 21.68
CA ILE A 793 -22.53 3.73 21.78
C ILE A 793 -23.01 3.65 23.22
N LEU A 794 -24.26 3.99 23.42
CA LEU A 794 -24.93 3.97 24.74
C LEU A 794 -25.50 2.58 25.00
N GLN A 795 -25.17 1.99 26.14
CA GLN A 795 -25.61 0.66 26.50
C GLN A 795 -27.15 0.56 26.72
N ASN A 796 -27.74 1.59 27.29
CA ASN A 796 -29.15 1.56 27.71
C ASN A 796 -30.15 2.04 26.66
N SER A 797 -29.78 2.20 25.40
CA SER A 797 -30.68 2.59 24.34
C SER A 797 -31.32 1.35 23.69
N PRO A 798 -32.65 1.23 23.63
CA PRO A 798 -33.34 0.04 23.08
C PRO A 798 -33.02 -0.22 21.60
N ASN A 799 -32.68 0.82 20.85
CA ASN A 799 -32.28 0.71 19.44
C ASN A 799 -30.81 0.26 19.26
N THR A 800 -29.93 0.56 20.21
CA THR A 800 -28.53 0.20 20.14
C THR A 800 -28.29 -1.28 20.42
N ASN A 801 -29.05 -1.89 21.33
CA ASN A 801 -28.86 -3.30 21.69
C ASN A 801 -29.17 -4.28 20.55
N ALA A 802 -30.10 -3.95 19.66
CA ALA A 802 -30.42 -4.81 18.50
C ALA A 802 -29.41 -4.68 17.36
N GLN A 803 -28.79 -3.53 17.21
CA GLN A 803 -28.01 -3.19 16.01
C GLN A 803 -26.49 -3.12 16.27
N TYR A 804 -26.08 -2.68 17.46
CA TYR A 804 -24.68 -2.47 17.84
C TYR A 804 -24.24 -3.34 19.02
N GLY A 805 -25.10 -4.25 19.54
CA GLY A 805 -24.82 -5.05 20.73
C GLY A 805 -23.55 -5.88 20.63
N ASP A 806 -23.30 -6.53 19.49
CA ASP A 806 -22.09 -7.33 19.26
C ASP A 806 -20.82 -6.45 19.21
N ILE A 807 -20.93 -5.25 18.62
CA ILE A 807 -19.83 -4.29 18.53
C ILE A 807 -19.50 -3.75 19.93
N LEU A 808 -20.53 -3.40 20.69
CA LEU A 808 -20.39 -2.93 22.06
C LEU A 808 -19.72 -3.98 22.96
N LYS A 809 -20.22 -5.23 22.92
CA LYS A 809 -19.67 -6.33 23.71
C LYS A 809 -18.18 -6.57 23.40
N ARG A 810 -17.80 -6.61 22.12
CA ARG A 810 -16.39 -6.79 21.72
C ARG A 810 -15.52 -5.61 22.13
N SER A 811 -16.03 -4.39 21.97
CA SER A 811 -15.32 -3.19 22.43
C SER A 811 -15.09 -3.22 23.93
N GLN A 812 -16.07 -3.66 24.70
CA GLN A 812 -15.96 -3.86 26.16
C GLN A 812 -14.96 -4.99 26.51
N GLU A 813 -14.96 -6.10 25.79
CA GLU A 813 -14.00 -7.20 25.97
C GLU A 813 -12.55 -6.69 25.73
N ILE A 814 -12.32 -5.93 24.65
CA ILE A 814 -11.01 -5.33 24.34
C ILE A 814 -10.62 -4.37 25.47
N LEU A 815 -11.48 -3.43 25.84
CA LEU A 815 -11.19 -2.43 26.89
C LEU A 815 -10.96 -3.08 28.25
N ASN A 816 -11.65 -4.18 28.58
CA ASN A 816 -11.43 -4.92 29.83
C ASN A 816 -10.13 -5.73 29.81
N SER A 817 -9.68 -6.22 28.66
CA SER A 817 -8.39 -6.90 28.54
C SER A 817 -7.19 -5.97 28.82
N TYR A 818 -7.36 -4.66 28.61
CA TYR A 818 -6.38 -3.62 28.97
C TYR A 818 -6.54 -3.11 30.42
N ALA A 819 -7.59 -3.50 31.14
CA ALA A 819 -7.85 -3.06 32.53
C ALA A 819 -7.07 -3.85 33.60
N GLU A 820 -6.35 -4.94 33.27
CA GLU A 820 -5.31 -5.50 34.14
C GLU A 820 -4.03 -4.65 34.02
N PRO A 821 -3.28 -4.39 35.12
CA PRO A 821 -2.66 -3.11 35.38
C PRO A 821 -1.44 -2.80 34.54
N TYR A 822 -1.60 -2.13 33.42
CA TYR A 822 -0.61 -1.21 32.89
C TYR A 822 -1.02 0.22 33.25
N TYR A 823 -1.01 0.55 34.53
CA TYR A 823 -0.79 1.92 34.97
C TYR A 823 0.65 2.29 34.59
N VAL A 824 0.88 2.59 33.34
CA VAL A 824 1.98 3.46 32.96
C VAL A 824 1.54 4.85 33.37
N ASN A 825 1.98 5.25 34.56
CA ASN A 825 1.89 6.60 35.07
C ASN A 825 2.21 7.58 33.95
N ALA A 826 1.38 8.59 33.78
CA ALA A 826 1.65 9.77 32.96
C ALA A 826 2.96 10.51 33.37
N GLU A 827 3.64 10.10 34.45
CA GLU A 827 4.95 10.54 34.86
C GLU A 827 6.12 9.85 34.11
N THR A 828 5.89 8.74 33.39
CA THR A 828 6.95 8.06 32.61
C THR A 828 7.18 8.67 31.23
N THR A 829 6.31 9.52 30.74
CA THR A 829 6.58 10.33 29.55
C THR A 829 7.62 11.41 29.78
N ASN A 830 7.81 11.86 31.03
CA ASN A 830 8.91 12.76 31.39
C ASN A 830 10.24 12.02 31.62
N ASN A 831 10.23 10.74 31.96
CA ASN A 831 11.46 9.96 32.16
C ASN A 831 12.01 9.28 30.90
N LEU A 832 11.24 9.22 29.80
CA LEU A 832 11.73 8.80 28.47
C LEU A 832 12.54 9.93 27.81
N ASN A 833 12.28 11.19 28.16
CA ASN A 833 13.10 12.32 27.72
C ASN A 833 14.46 12.38 28.44
N ASP A 834 14.58 11.86 29.67
CA ASP A 834 15.85 11.84 30.42
C ASP A 834 16.72 10.61 30.10
N SER A 835 16.19 9.52 29.57
CA SER A 835 16.98 8.36 29.14
C SER A 835 17.47 8.43 27.69
N ALA A 836 16.91 9.34 26.89
CA ALA A 836 17.42 9.67 25.55
C ALA A 836 18.51 10.75 25.57
N ALA A 837 18.73 11.40 26.74
CA ALA A 837 19.79 12.42 26.94
C ALA A 837 21.06 11.85 27.57
N ARG A 838 21.19 10.49 27.74
CA ARG A 838 22.43 9.82 28.15
C ARG A 838 22.94 8.88 27.03
#